data_c7d314e621972566920d66b095c91d9d
#
_entry.id   c7d314e621972566920d66b095c91d9d
#
_cell.length_a   1.000
_cell.length_b   1.000
_cell.length_c   1.000
_cell.angle_alpha   90.00
_cell.angle_beta   90.00
_cell.angle_gamma   90.00
#
_symmetry.space_group_name_H-M   'P 1'
#
loop_
_entity.id
_entity.type
_entity.pdbx_description
1 polymer ?
#
loop_
_entity_poly.entity_id
_entity_poly.type
_entity_poly.pdbx_seq_one_letter_code
_entity_poly.pdbx_strand_id
1 'polypeptide(L)'
;MDVHERYRTESHTEATGRFNERFLLSIASCKACVAMDDEFNILPISSHIKSITPVPVKEDSEGLSEAEKDLKDLKEQLIDDFPVGPLIKKCCTLDQGKAVITFLDSILDKTLRSTIALLAARGRGKSAALGLAIAGAIAAGYSNIFVTAPSPENLRTLFDFVCKGFEALDYKEHIDFDVVKSTNIEFKKATVRINIYKQHRQTIQYIQPHEHEKLSQVELLVIDEAAAIPLPVVKSLLGPYLVFLSSTVNGYEGTGRSLSLKLIQQLEQQSQTSAQGVEGALSGRLFKKIELSESIRYASGDPIESWLHGLLCLDATNSVPKLSGLPHPSKCELYYVNRDTLFSFHKESELFLQRMMALYVSSHYKNSPNDLQLMADAPAHHLFVLLGPVDESKNQLPDILCVIQVCLEGQISRASALRSLSTGRQPAGDQIPWKFNEQFQDTVFPTLSGARIVRIATHPSAIKLGYGSQAVELLTRYYEGQFAPISETDSENAVENTPVRVIEAAKQVSLLEENIKPKKGLPHLLVHLRERKPEKLHYIGVSFGLTLELFRFWRKHKFVPFFIGHSPSTVTGEHSCMVLKPLNNDDIEDKGSDEFGFLGPFYQDFRLRFSRLLSQTFRSMEYKLAMSILEPKMKFMEPDSGTSTLDGFVTSIKEVLSPYDLKRLDAYTSNLADYHMIDVNVQFGRTVKHLYQEKLPVSLSAAQASILLCIGLQNQDVSYIEREMGLERQQILSQFIKAMKKFHKYLDRIASKEIESSLPRLSEIAIEPTKVSMEQDLEKAARQAEADMKSDLKGVMDPELLEQYANGGKKSSKSKTDNDSGRKRENAMEMAEERVVSKLIHLKGIIT
;
A
#
# COMPACT_ATOMS: atom_id res chain seq x y z
N MET A 1 3.44 11.66 -32.90
CA MET A 1 3.92 10.67 -31.93
C MET A 1 2.92 9.53 -31.95
N ASP A 2 3.35 8.35 -32.36
CA ASP A 2 2.47 7.18 -32.40
C ASP A 2 2.02 6.85 -30.95
N VAL A 3 0.72 7.03 -30.69
CA VAL A 3 0.14 6.80 -29.35
C VAL A 3 0.31 5.36 -28.90
N HIS A 4 0.49 4.43 -29.84
CA HIS A 4 0.62 3.01 -29.57
C HIS A 4 2.04 2.58 -29.13
N GLU A 5 3.08 3.39 -29.37
CA GLU A 5 4.46 3.05 -28.94
C GLU A 5 4.54 2.82 -27.44
N ARG A 6 3.84 3.63 -26.62
CA ARG A 6 3.86 3.51 -25.17
C ARG A 6 3.22 2.23 -24.62
N TYR A 7 2.44 1.50 -25.43
CA TYR A 7 1.78 0.25 -25.03
C TYR A 7 2.56 -0.99 -25.46
N ARG A 8 3.64 -0.81 -26.23
CA ARG A 8 4.51 -1.90 -26.71
C ARG A 8 5.52 -2.25 -25.62
N THR A 9 5.75 -3.54 -25.48
CA THR A 9 6.82 -4.09 -24.64
C THR A 9 7.74 -4.93 -25.54
N GLU A 10 8.88 -5.39 -25.01
CA GLU A 10 9.82 -6.22 -25.79
C GLU A 10 9.16 -7.51 -26.29
N SER A 11 8.26 -8.10 -25.49
CA SER A 11 7.54 -9.33 -25.82
C SER A 11 6.19 -9.11 -26.53
N HIS A 12 5.63 -7.90 -26.46
CA HIS A 12 4.33 -7.57 -27.04
C HIS A 12 4.44 -6.31 -27.88
N THR A 13 4.75 -6.49 -29.17
CA THR A 13 5.08 -5.38 -30.07
C THR A 13 3.88 -4.85 -30.87
N GLU A 14 2.78 -5.61 -30.94
CA GLU A 14 1.64 -5.29 -31.80
C GLU A 14 0.49 -4.64 -31.02
N ALA A 15 0.41 -3.32 -31.03
CA ALA A 15 -0.75 -2.59 -30.51
C ALA A 15 -1.88 -2.53 -31.57
N THR A 16 -3.11 -2.61 -31.12
CA THR A 16 -4.31 -2.59 -31.97
C THR A 16 -5.10 -1.32 -31.70
N GLY A 17 -5.55 -0.61 -32.72
CA GLY A 17 -6.28 0.66 -32.59
C GLY A 17 -7.79 0.50 -32.31
N ARG A 18 -8.18 -0.39 -31.37
CA ARG A 18 -9.61 -0.65 -31.06
C ARG A 18 -10.32 0.58 -30.52
N PHE A 19 -9.64 1.36 -29.70
CA PHE A 19 -10.21 2.60 -29.16
C PHE A 19 -10.47 3.60 -30.29
N ASN A 20 -9.52 3.78 -31.20
CA ASN A 20 -9.69 4.69 -32.33
C ASN A 20 -10.80 4.23 -33.28
N GLU A 21 -10.91 2.92 -33.53
CA GLU A 21 -12.00 2.35 -34.34
C GLU A 21 -13.38 2.63 -33.70
N ARG A 22 -13.50 2.35 -32.39
CA ARG A 22 -14.71 2.66 -31.62
C ARG A 22 -15.00 4.17 -31.59
N PHE A 23 -13.97 5.01 -31.47
CA PHE A 23 -14.12 6.47 -31.56
C PHE A 23 -14.71 6.92 -32.91
N LEU A 24 -14.13 6.46 -34.02
CA LEU A 24 -14.63 6.78 -35.36
C LEU A 24 -16.07 6.32 -35.57
N LEU A 25 -16.41 5.10 -35.17
CA LEU A 25 -17.78 4.58 -35.26
C LEU A 25 -18.75 5.40 -34.40
N SER A 26 -18.32 5.90 -33.25
CA SER A 26 -19.15 6.72 -32.35
C SER A 26 -19.48 8.09 -32.92
N ILE A 27 -18.67 8.64 -33.84
CA ILE A 27 -18.92 9.94 -34.49
C ILE A 27 -20.25 9.90 -35.28
N ALA A 28 -20.56 8.77 -35.94
CA ALA A 28 -21.78 8.62 -36.64
C ALA A 28 -23.04 8.75 -35.76
N SER A 29 -22.91 8.52 -34.45
CA SER A 29 -24.00 8.66 -33.48
C SER A 29 -24.21 10.09 -32.99
N CYS A 30 -23.22 10.98 -33.17
CA CYS A 30 -23.28 12.36 -32.74
C CYS A 30 -23.50 13.32 -33.92
N LYS A 31 -24.74 13.84 -34.05
CA LYS A 31 -25.10 14.74 -35.14
C LYS A 31 -24.31 16.05 -35.15
N ALA A 32 -23.70 16.44 -34.03
CA ALA A 32 -22.87 17.63 -33.88
C ALA A 32 -21.39 17.39 -34.20
N CYS A 33 -20.99 16.14 -34.53
CA CYS A 33 -19.63 15.79 -34.90
C CYS A 33 -19.48 15.58 -36.39
N VAL A 34 -18.38 16.02 -36.96
CA VAL A 34 -18.02 15.87 -38.37
C VAL A 34 -16.60 15.30 -38.48
N ALA A 35 -16.47 14.24 -39.28
CA ALA A 35 -15.17 13.74 -39.70
C ALA A 35 -14.84 14.27 -41.09
N MET A 36 -13.65 14.85 -41.23
CA MET A 36 -13.14 15.42 -42.49
C MET A 36 -11.69 14.95 -42.69
N ASP A 37 -11.27 14.92 -43.95
CA ASP A 37 -9.85 14.73 -44.29
C ASP A 37 -9.06 16.07 -44.13
N ASP A 38 -7.79 16.04 -44.47
CA ASP A 38 -6.88 17.21 -44.41
C ASP A 38 -7.19 18.27 -45.48
N GLU A 39 -7.99 17.93 -46.50
CA GLU A 39 -8.51 18.81 -47.56
C GLU A 39 -9.93 19.37 -47.21
N PHE A 40 -10.45 19.09 -46.00
CA PHE A 40 -11.80 19.47 -45.54
C PHE A 40 -12.94 18.77 -46.28
N ASN A 41 -12.70 17.64 -46.96
CA ASN A 41 -13.78 16.85 -47.54
C ASN A 41 -14.47 16.05 -46.43
N ILE A 42 -15.78 16.07 -46.40
CA ILE A 42 -16.61 15.36 -45.43
C ILE A 42 -16.56 13.86 -45.71
N LEU A 43 -16.09 13.08 -44.74
CA LEU A 43 -16.07 11.61 -44.86
C LEU A 43 -17.45 10.99 -44.84
N PRO A 44 -17.63 9.82 -45.49
CA PRO A 44 -18.94 9.16 -45.58
C PRO A 44 -19.61 8.87 -44.24
N ILE A 45 -18.84 8.64 -43.18
CA ILE A 45 -19.30 8.43 -41.81
C ILE A 45 -20.09 9.63 -41.25
N SER A 46 -19.82 10.84 -41.76
CA SER A 46 -20.46 12.09 -41.40
C SER A 46 -21.46 12.58 -42.49
N SER A 47 -21.93 11.71 -43.36
CA SER A 47 -22.88 12.06 -44.43
C SER A 47 -24.20 12.67 -43.92
N HIS A 48 -24.54 12.44 -42.62
CA HIS A 48 -25.70 13.06 -41.95
C HIS A 48 -25.64 14.59 -41.93
N ILE A 49 -24.47 15.21 -42.05
CA ILE A 49 -24.32 16.66 -42.05
C ILE A 49 -25.02 17.32 -43.26
N LYS A 50 -25.15 16.56 -44.36
CA LYS A 50 -25.84 17.03 -45.56
C LYS A 50 -27.36 17.20 -45.35
N SER A 51 -27.89 16.63 -44.28
CA SER A 51 -29.32 16.71 -43.92
C SER A 51 -29.56 17.62 -42.69
N ILE A 52 -28.54 18.25 -42.14
CA ILE A 52 -28.71 19.15 -41.02
C ILE A 52 -29.30 20.46 -41.52
N THR A 53 -30.45 20.84 -40.97
CA THR A 53 -31.01 22.18 -41.19
C THR A 53 -30.19 23.19 -40.41
N PRO A 54 -29.82 24.35 -41.02
CA PRO A 54 -29.12 25.40 -40.29
C PRO A 54 -29.92 25.80 -39.05
N VAL A 55 -29.22 25.90 -37.90
CA VAL A 55 -29.84 26.49 -36.71
C VAL A 55 -30.19 27.93 -37.06
N PRO A 56 -31.44 28.38 -36.85
CA PRO A 56 -31.81 29.80 -37.10
C PRO A 56 -30.89 30.65 -36.24
N VAL A 57 -30.21 31.59 -36.85
CA VAL A 57 -29.43 32.62 -36.13
C VAL A 57 -30.43 33.36 -35.24
N LYS A 58 -30.34 33.21 -33.95
CA LYS A 58 -31.08 34.02 -33.01
C LYS A 58 -30.65 35.45 -33.25
N GLU A 59 -31.60 36.29 -33.70
CA GLU A 59 -31.40 37.72 -33.75
C GLU A 59 -31.10 38.19 -32.32
N ASP A 60 -30.20 39.11 -32.15
CA ASP A 60 -29.73 39.65 -30.85
C ASP A 60 -30.85 40.24 -29.95
N SER A 61 -32.10 40.14 -30.38
CA SER A 61 -33.31 40.62 -29.71
C SER A 61 -34.02 39.57 -28.82
N GLU A 62 -33.65 38.29 -28.82
CA GLU A 62 -34.15 37.36 -27.83
C GLU A 62 -33.40 37.52 -26.53
N GLY A 63 -34.08 38.13 -25.55
CA GLY A 63 -33.56 38.55 -24.24
C GLY A 63 -32.87 37.35 -23.50
N LEU A 64 -31.95 37.74 -22.59
CA LEU A 64 -31.26 36.88 -21.66
C LEU A 64 -32.16 35.75 -21.16
N SER A 65 -31.59 34.51 -21.01
CA SER A 65 -32.33 33.42 -20.39
C SER A 65 -32.77 33.80 -18.96
N GLU A 66 -33.84 33.18 -18.47
CA GLU A 66 -34.36 33.46 -17.13
C GLU A 66 -33.26 33.37 -16.06
N ALA A 67 -32.40 32.37 -16.13
CA ALA A 67 -31.23 32.19 -15.21
C ALA A 67 -30.19 33.32 -15.36
N GLU A 68 -29.98 33.83 -16.56
CA GLU A 68 -29.06 34.98 -16.78
C GLU A 68 -29.63 36.29 -16.25
N LYS A 69 -30.96 36.46 -16.34
CA LYS A 69 -31.67 37.64 -15.73
C LYS A 69 -31.57 37.56 -14.22
N ASP A 70 -31.91 36.41 -13.63
CA ASP A 70 -31.82 36.17 -12.20
C ASP A 70 -30.39 36.38 -11.65
N LEU A 71 -29.37 35.96 -12.42
CA LEU A 71 -27.97 36.22 -12.04
C LEU A 71 -27.64 37.73 -12.09
N LYS A 72 -28.16 38.43 -13.06
CA LYS A 72 -27.94 39.87 -13.17
C LYS A 72 -28.63 40.60 -12.02
N ASP A 73 -29.87 40.27 -11.74
CA ASP A 73 -30.64 40.82 -10.62
C ASP A 73 -29.95 40.51 -9.26
N LEU A 74 -29.43 39.31 -9.08
CA LEU A 74 -28.65 38.93 -7.89
C LEU A 74 -27.38 39.78 -7.74
N LYS A 75 -26.67 40.04 -8.85
CA LYS A 75 -25.45 40.87 -8.85
C LYS A 75 -25.77 42.33 -8.54
N GLU A 76 -26.91 42.85 -9.00
CA GLU A 76 -27.38 44.22 -8.73
C GLU A 76 -27.84 44.38 -7.28
N GLN A 77 -28.54 43.38 -6.73
CA GLN A 77 -29.01 43.38 -5.33
C GLN A 77 -27.86 43.38 -4.31
N LEU A 78 -26.75 42.71 -4.61
CA LEU A 78 -25.64 42.54 -3.67
C LEU A 78 -24.46 43.50 -3.96
N ILE A 79 -24.63 44.47 -4.83
CA ILE A 79 -23.54 45.35 -5.32
C ILE A 79 -22.81 46.08 -4.18
N ASP A 80 -23.54 46.49 -3.15
CA ASP A 80 -23.05 47.27 -2.01
C ASP A 80 -22.62 46.39 -0.81
N ASP A 81 -22.89 45.10 -0.87
CA ASP A 81 -22.56 44.14 0.21
C ASP A 81 -21.09 43.72 0.17
N PHE A 82 -20.25 44.26 1.03
CA PHE A 82 -18.85 43.84 1.13
C PHE A 82 -18.67 42.70 2.16
N PRO A 83 -17.93 41.65 1.87
CA PRO A 83 -17.16 41.32 0.65
C PRO A 83 -17.97 40.54 -0.43
N VAL A 84 -19.24 40.32 -0.26
CA VAL A 84 -20.09 39.43 -1.07
C VAL A 84 -20.25 39.95 -2.52
N GLY A 85 -20.66 41.22 -2.68
CA GLY A 85 -20.96 41.77 -3.99
C GLY A 85 -19.81 41.71 -5.01
N PRO A 86 -18.59 42.19 -4.66
CA PRO A 86 -17.43 42.10 -5.55
C PRO A 86 -17.10 40.69 -5.97
N LEU A 87 -17.28 39.66 -5.09
CA LEU A 87 -17.01 38.26 -5.37
C LEU A 87 -18.09 37.62 -6.27
N ILE A 88 -19.38 37.91 -6.01
CA ILE A 88 -20.50 37.44 -6.82
C ILE A 88 -20.45 37.95 -8.25
N LYS A 89 -19.94 39.17 -8.43
CA LYS A 89 -19.73 39.76 -9.78
C LYS A 89 -18.82 38.89 -10.66
N LYS A 90 -17.90 38.09 -10.06
CA LYS A 90 -17.00 37.17 -10.76
C LYS A 90 -17.67 35.82 -11.10
N CYS A 91 -18.87 35.53 -10.61
CA CYS A 91 -19.59 34.28 -10.91
C CYS A 91 -20.18 34.33 -12.33
N CYS A 92 -20.16 33.15 -13.00
CA CYS A 92 -20.65 32.98 -14.36
C CYS A 92 -22.08 32.43 -14.45
N THR A 93 -22.55 31.72 -13.41
CA THR A 93 -23.87 31.08 -13.36
C THR A 93 -24.58 31.43 -12.06
N LEU A 94 -25.93 31.31 -12.08
CA LEU A 94 -26.76 31.64 -10.93
C LEU A 94 -26.48 30.70 -9.75
N ASP A 95 -26.41 29.40 -10.03
CA ASP A 95 -26.15 28.36 -9.02
C ASP A 95 -24.74 28.50 -8.43
N GLN A 96 -23.75 28.90 -9.23
CA GLN A 96 -22.41 29.26 -8.74
C GLN A 96 -22.48 30.45 -7.77
N GLY A 97 -23.25 31.52 -8.13
CA GLY A 97 -23.47 32.67 -7.26
C GLY A 97 -24.10 32.27 -5.91
N LYS A 98 -25.16 31.47 -5.95
CA LYS A 98 -25.82 30.92 -4.74
C LYS A 98 -24.89 30.09 -3.88
N ALA A 99 -24.02 29.28 -4.52
CA ALA A 99 -23.01 28.50 -3.81
C ALA A 99 -22.00 29.40 -3.06
N VAL A 100 -21.50 30.43 -3.74
CA VAL A 100 -20.55 31.38 -3.11
C VAL A 100 -21.21 32.12 -1.95
N ILE A 101 -22.45 32.57 -2.08
CA ILE A 101 -23.22 33.17 -0.98
C ILE A 101 -23.29 32.20 0.21
N THR A 102 -23.69 30.96 -0.01
CA THR A 102 -23.80 29.95 1.07
C THR A 102 -22.48 29.72 1.79
N PHE A 103 -21.37 29.73 1.08
CA PHE A 103 -20.04 29.66 1.68
C PHE A 103 -19.73 30.90 2.51
N LEU A 104 -20.00 32.08 1.96
CA LEU A 104 -19.74 33.36 2.64
C LEU A 104 -20.61 33.53 3.89
N ASP A 105 -21.90 33.15 3.87
CA ASP A 105 -22.77 33.13 5.04
C ASP A 105 -22.15 32.32 6.18
N SER A 106 -21.69 31.08 5.85
CA SER A 106 -21.07 30.21 6.85
C SER A 106 -19.72 30.73 7.37
N ILE A 107 -18.98 31.49 6.56
CA ILE A 107 -17.76 32.20 6.96
C ILE A 107 -18.09 33.36 7.90
N LEU A 108 -19.05 34.19 7.54
CA LEU A 108 -19.44 35.38 8.31
C LEU A 108 -20.10 35.00 9.64
N ASP A 109 -20.92 33.96 9.64
CA ASP A 109 -21.54 33.41 10.85
C ASP A 109 -20.55 32.71 11.78
N LYS A 110 -19.29 32.54 11.36
CA LYS A 110 -18.22 31.82 12.08
C LYS A 110 -18.70 30.46 12.61
N THR A 111 -19.45 29.71 11.80
CA THR A 111 -19.99 28.42 12.16
C THR A 111 -18.87 27.39 12.32
N LEU A 112 -18.46 27.12 13.55
CA LEU A 112 -17.51 26.05 13.85
C LEU A 112 -18.19 24.68 13.69
N ARG A 113 -17.43 23.65 13.31
CA ARG A 113 -17.90 22.27 13.12
C ARG A 113 -18.99 22.10 12.05
N SER A 114 -18.93 22.89 10.98
CA SER A 114 -19.82 22.72 9.84
C SER A 114 -19.07 22.17 8.62
N THR A 115 -19.80 21.44 7.78
CA THR A 115 -19.29 20.93 6.50
C THR A 115 -20.26 21.34 5.39
N ILE A 116 -19.74 22.01 4.37
CA ILE A 116 -20.49 22.32 3.16
C ILE A 116 -19.93 21.50 2.01
N ALA A 117 -20.75 20.67 1.39
CA ALA A 117 -20.39 19.86 0.26
C ALA A 117 -20.93 20.46 -1.04
N LEU A 118 -20.04 20.79 -1.96
CA LEU A 118 -20.34 21.28 -3.28
C LEU A 118 -20.23 20.16 -4.30
N LEU A 119 -21.34 19.74 -4.88
CA LEU A 119 -21.42 18.63 -5.82
C LEU A 119 -21.73 19.15 -7.22
N ALA A 120 -20.99 18.69 -8.21
CA ALA A 120 -21.27 19.04 -9.58
C ALA A 120 -20.54 18.11 -10.58
N ALA A 121 -21.01 18.03 -11.80
CA ALA A 121 -20.25 17.47 -12.90
C ALA A 121 -19.02 18.34 -13.24
N ARG A 122 -18.15 17.87 -14.12
CA ARG A 122 -17.02 18.67 -14.61
C ARG A 122 -17.49 19.89 -15.39
N GLY A 123 -16.71 20.99 -15.31
CA GLY A 123 -17.01 22.22 -16.06
C GLY A 123 -18.15 23.06 -15.51
N ARG A 124 -18.52 22.89 -14.22
CA ARG A 124 -19.58 23.63 -13.53
C ARG A 124 -19.05 24.73 -12.58
N GLY A 125 -17.72 24.95 -12.52
CA GLY A 125 -17.15 26.05 -11.75
C GLY A 125 -16.92 25.79 -10.25
N LYS A 126 -16.86 24.52 -9.79
CA LYS A 126 -16.60 24.15 -8.37
C LYS A 126 -15.37 24.83 -7.77
N SER A 127 -14.20 24.60 -8.36
CA SER A 127 -12.93 25.14 -7.86
C SER A 127 -12.89 26.68 -7.90
N ALA A 128 -13.61 27.30 -8.87
CA ALA A 128 -13.75 28.76 -8.94
C ALA A 128 -14.59 29.29 -7.77
N ALA A 129 -15.73 28.66 -7.47
CA ALA A 129 -16.58 29.05 -6.33
C ALA A 129 -15.83 28.92 -5.00
N LEU A 130 -15.06 27.83 -4.82
CA LEU A 130 -14.21 27.65 -3.62
C LEU A 130 -13.11 28.71 -3.52
N GLY A 131 -12.47 29.07 -4.65
CA GLY A 131 -11.44 30.11 -4.68
C GLY A 131 -12.00 31.47 -4.27
N LEU A 132 -13.18 31.86 -4.78
CA LEU A 132 -13.86 33.11 -4.37
C LEU A 132 -14.27 33.06 -2.89
N ALA A 133 -14.77 31.92 -2.39
CA ALA A 133 -15.11 31.75 -0.98
C ALA A 133 -13.88 31.93 -0.06
N ILE A 134 -12.72 31.37 -0.46
CA ILE A 134 -11.45 31.56 0.28
C ILE A 134 -11.04 33.04 0.32
N ALA A 135 -11.15 33.77 -0.79
CA ALA A 135 -10.86 35.19 -0.82
C ALA A 135 -11.79 35.97 0.15
N GLY A 136 -13.07 35.62 0.21
CA GLY A 136 -14.02 36.15 1.17
C GLY A 136 -13.67 35.79 2.62
N ALA A 137 -13.17 34.59 2.89
CA ALA A 137 -12.71 34.16 4.22
C ALA A 137 -11.51 35.02 4.69
N ILE A 138 -10.57 35.32 3.82
CA ILE A 138 -9.46 36.22 4.11
C ILE A 138 -9.98 37.63 4.46
N ALA A 139 -10.93 38.15 3.68
CA ALA A 139 -11.55 39.48 3.95
C ALA A 139 -12.34 39.48 5.27
N ALA A 140 -12.93 38.34 5.67
CA ALA A 140 -13.61 38.15 6.96
C ALA A 140 -12.65 37.94 8.15
N GLY A 141 -11.32 37.90 7.91
CA GLY A 141 -10.30 37.83 8.95
C GLY A 141 -9.80 36.42 9.34
N TYR A 142 -10.11 35.40 8.58
CA TYR A 142 -9.55 34.04 8.81
C TYR A 142 -8.04 34.03 8.61
N SER A 143 -7.29 33.52 9.58
CA SER A 143 -5.83 33.60 9.59
C SER A 143 -5.15 32.34 9.02
N ASN A 144 -5.70 31.18 9.28
CA ASN A 144 -5.12 29.88 8.93
C ASN A 144 -6.08 29.06 8.06
N ILE A 145 -5.94 29.18 6.76
CA ILE A 145 -6.72 28.43 5.78
C ILE A 145 -5.84 27.33 5.17
N PHE A 146 -6.30 26.11 5.24
CA PHE A 146 -5.63 24.98 4.58
C PHE A 146 -6.45 24.49 3.39
N VAL A 147 -5.74 24.12 2.33
CA VAL A 147 -6.34 23.60 1.10
C VAL A 147 -5.68 22.27 0.79
N THR A 148 -6.48 21.28 0.43
CA THR A 148 -5.99 19.95 0.02
C THR A 148 -6.71 19.46 -1.23
N ALA A 149 -5.99 18.67 -2.02
CA ALA A 149 -6.47 18.00 -3.23
C ALA A 149 -5.55 16.78 -3.49
N PRO A 150 -5.92 15.86 -4.39
CA PRO A 150 -5.06 14.72 -4.74
C PRO A 150 -3.64 15.13 -5.19
N SER A 151 -3.53 16.27 -5.88
CA SER A 151 -2.25 16.87 -6.27
C SER A 151 -2.37 18.39 -6.18
N PRO A 152 -1.29 19.14 -5.86
CA PRO A 152 -1.34 20.59 -5.85
C PRO A 152 -1.60 21.19 -7.24
N GLU A 153 -1.34 20.45 -8.32
CA GLU A 153 -1.70 20.85 -9.69
C GLU A 153 -3.22 20.97 -9.89
N ASN A 154 -4.01 20.14 -9.20
CA ASN A 154 -5.48 20.22 -9.26
C ASN A 154 -6.01 21.56 -8.70
N LEU A 155 -5.26 22.19 -7.81
CA LEU A 155 -5.65 23.46 -7.17
C LEU A 155 -5.34 24.70 -8.01
N ARG A 156 -4.81 24.57 -9.23
CA ARG A 156 -4.45 25.71 -10.07
C ARG A 156 -5.63 26.66 -10.26
N THR A 157 -6.77 26.14 -10.71
CA THR A 157 -7.98 26.95 -10.92
C THR A 157 -8.48 27.57 -9.62
N LEU A 158 -8.41 26.84 -8.51
CA LEU A 158 -8.80 27.38 -7.20
C LEU A 158 -7.92 28.57 -6.80
N PHE A 159 -6.60 28.46 -6.88
CA PHE A 159 -5.68 29.55 -6.56
C PHE A 159 -5.79 30.72 -7.54
N ASP A 160 -6.02 30.46 -8.83
CA ASP A 160 -6.28 31.51 -9.83
C ASP A 160 -7.53 32.32 -9.45
N PHE A 161 -8.58 31.68 -8.95
CA PHE A 161 -9.79 32.37 -8.50
C PHE A 161 -9.67 33.00 -7.10
N VAL A 162 -8.79 32.51 -6.24
CA VAL A 162 -8.40 33.26 -5.01
C VAL A 162 -7.76 34.59 -5.39
N CYS A 163 -6.81 34.59 -6.32
CA CYS A 163 -6.18 35.85 -6.79
C CYS A 163 -7.19 36.79 -7.46
N LYS A 164 -8.10 36.25 -8.31
CA LYS A 164 -9.19 37.07 -8.90
C LYS A 164 -10.16 37.61 -7.85
N GLY A 165 -10.41 36.90 -6.78
CA GLY A 165 -11.17 37.36 -5.63
C GLY A 165 -10.45 38.46 -4.88
N PHE A 166 -9.14 38.35 -4.69
CA PHE A 166 -8.30 39.38 -4.10
C PHE A 166 -8.31 40.67 -4.93
N GLU A 167 -8.17 40.54 -6.26
CA GLU A 167 -8.32 41.72 -7.16
C GLU A 167 -9.68 42.41 -7.01
N ALA A 168 -10.76 41.59 -6.92
CA ALA A 168 -12.10 42.15 -6.73
C ALA A 168 -12.31 42.82 -5.37
N LEU A 169 -11.50 42.47 -4.37
CA LEU A 169 -11.49 43.04 -3.00
C LEU A 169 -10.37 44.07 -2.78
N ASP A 170 -9.77 44.59 -3.87
CA ASP A 170 -8.69 45.57 -3.84
C ASP A 170 -7.44 45.14 -3.04
N TYR A 171 -7.05 43.85 -3.14
CA TYR A 171 -5.74 43.37 -2.71
C TYR A 171 -4.77 43.38 -3.88
N LYS A 172 -3.55 43.85 -3.64
CA LYS A 172 -2.49 44.00 -4.65
C LYS A 172 -1.39 42.96 -4.43
N GLU A 173 -1.07 42.20 -5.49
CA GLU A 173 0.05 41.24 -5.45
C GLU A 173 1.37 41.96 -5.17
N HIS A 174 2.27 41.34 -4.42
CA HIS A 174 3.55 41.89 -3.93
C HIS A 174 3.47 43.06 -2.93
N ILE A 175 2.27 43.57 -2.61
CA ILE A 175 2.04 44.59 -1.58
C ILE A 175 1.24 43.97 -0.43
N ASP A 176 0.07 43.44 -0.74
CA ASP A 176 -0.86 42.88 0.24
C ASP A 176 -0.75 41.35 0.37
N PHE A 177 -0.27 40.68 -0.68
CA PHE A 177 -0.07 39.21 -0.68
C PHE A 177 1.04 38.78 -1.63
N ASP A 178 1.64 37.58 -1.32
CA ASP A 178 2.63 36.90 -2.15
C ASP A 178 2.23 35.47 -2.43
N VAL A 179 2.42 35.03 -3.69
CA VAL A 179 2.17 33.65 -4.14
C VAL A 179 3.46 32.85 -4.13
N VAL A 180 3.47 31.77 -3.34
CA VAL A 180 4.62 30.86 -3.21
C VAL A 180 4.39 29.58 -4.03
N LYS A 181 5.31 29.32 -4.95
CA LYS A 181 5.31 28.12 -5.80
C LYS A 181 6.18 27.03 -5.18
N SER A 182 5.83 25.78 -5.44
CA SER A 182 6.59 24.62 -4.99
C SER A 182 7.99 24.59 -5.61
N THR A 183 8.99 24.25 -4.80
CA THR A 183 10.36 23.91 -5.23
C THR A 183 10.51 22.43 -5.56
N ASN A 184 9.54 21.58 -5.19
CA ASN A 184 9.54 20.19 -5.52
C ASN A 184 9.29 19.98 -7.02
N ILE A 185 10.19 19.26 -7.69
CA ILE A 185 10.12 18.95 -9.12
C ILE A 185 8.86 18.18 -9.46
N GLU A 186 8.40 17.30 -8.56
CA GLU A 186 7.18 16.50 -8.74
C GLU A 186 5.93 17.36 -8.87
N PHE A 187 5.91 18.52 -8.25
CA PHE A 187 4.75 19.44 -8.24
C PHE A 187 4.82 20.52 -9.34
N LYS A 188 5.71 20.38 -10.31
CA LYS A 188 5.77 21.23 -11.52
C LYS A 188 5.56 22.73 -11.27
N LYS A 189 6.14 23.28 -10.22
CA LYS A 189 5.98 24.68 -9.80
C LYS A 189 4.53 25.11 -9.49
N ALA A 190 3.69 24.16 -9.05
CA ALA A 190 2.33 24.48 -8.59
C ALA A 190 2.36 25.46 -7.40
N THR A 191 1.34 26.29 -7.29
CA THR A 191 1.13 27.16 -6.12
C THR A 191 0.83 26.28 -4.90
N VAL A 192 1.59 26.48 -3.82
CA VAL A 192 1.44 25.70 -2.58
C VAL A 192 1.11 26.59 -1.37
N ARG A 193 1.29 27.88 -1.49
CA ARG A 193 0.99 28.82 -0.41
C ARG A 193 0.75 30.23 -0.94
N ILE A 194 -0.15 30.96 -0.26
CA ILE A 194 -0.29 32.40 -0.40
C ILE A 194 -0.15 33.01 0.99
N ASN A 195 0.75 33.97 1.13
CA ASN A 195 0.93 34.75 2.35
C ASN A 195 0.24 36.11 2.16
N ILE A 196 -0.56 36.54 3.12
CA ILE A 196 -1.31 37.80 3.08
C ILE A 196 -0.88 38.67 4.27
N TYR A 197 -0.75 39.97 4.06
CA TYR A 197 -0.18 40.92 5.02
C TYR A 197 -1.04 42.18 5.23
N LYS A 198 -2.13 42.41 4.49
CA LYS A 198 -2.90 43.64 4.43
C LYS A 198 -3.34 44.18 5.79
N GLN A 199 -3.94 43.36 6.63
CA GLN A 199 -4.40 43.74 7.98
C GLN A 199 -3.59 43.05 9.09
N HIS A 200 -3.42 41.79 8.97
CA HIS A 200 -2.59 40.95 9.83
C HIS A 200 -2.05 39.77 8.99
N ARG A 201 -1.18 38.96 9.58
CA ARG A 201 -0.61 37.85 8.85
C ARG A 201 -1.64 36.74 8.71
N GLN A 202 -1.99 36.39 7.48
CA GLN A 202 -2.89 35.31 7.11
C GLN A 202 -2.20 34.40 6.10
N THR A 203 -2.59 33.14 6.08
CA THR A 203 -1.98 32.14 5.19
C THR A 203 -3.03 31.22 4.59
N ILE A 204 -2.88 30.96 3.29
CA ILE A 204 -3.58 29.89 2.61
C ILE A 204 -2.49 28.87 2.22
N GLN A 205 -2.57 27.66 2.73
CA GLN A 205 -1.51 26.67 2.56
C GLN A 205 -2.05 25.33 2.09
N TYR A 206 -1.38 24.76 1.05
CA TYR A 206 -1.60 23.39 0.63
C TYR A 206 -1.01 22.39 1.64
N ILE A 207 -1.76 21.34 1.94
CA ILE A 207 -1.30 20.16 2.67
C ILE A 207 -1.62 18.89 1.86
N GLN A 208 -0.80 17.87 2.02
CA GLN A 208 -1.10 16.57 1.44
C GLN A 208 -2.28 15.92 2.17
N PRO A 209 -3.18 15.20 1.48
CA PRO A 209 -4.39 14.66 2.09
C PRO A 209 -4.16 13.78 3.33
N HIS A 210 -3.05 13.05 3.39
CA HIS A 210 -2.74 12.17 4.52
C HIS A 210 -2.12 12.89 5.73
N GLU A 211 -1.75 14.18 5.59
CA GLU A 211 -1.06 14.96 6.64
C GLU A 211 -2.04 15.63 7.62
N HIS A 212 -3.10 14.93 8.04
CA HIS A 212 -4.12 15.48 8.93
C HIS A 212 -3.57 15.96 10.29
N GLU A 213 -2.41 15.47 10.72
CA GLU A 213 -1.76 15.91 11.97
C GLU A 213 -1.33 17.40 11.94
N LYS A 214 -1.16 17.98 10.74
CA LYS A 214 -0.80 19.40 10.57
C LYS A 214 -1.97 20.36 10.79
N LEU A 215 -3.19 19.85 10.96
CA LEU A 215 -4.42 20.63 11.07
C LEU A 215 -4.74 21.13 12.49
N SER A 216 -3.75 21.23 13.38
CA SER A 216 -3.97 21.63 14.79
C SER A 216 -4.48 23.04 14.99
N GLN A 217 -4.19 23.97 14.09
CA GLN A 217 -4.55 25.40 14.18
C GLN A 217 -5.38 25.88 12.98
N VAL A 218 -6.09 24.99 12.32
CA VAL A 218 -6.90 25.32 11.16
C VAL A 218 -8.21 25.98 11.56
N GLU A 219 -8.60 27.02 10.85
CA GLU A 219 -9.91 27.70 10.98
C GLU A 219 -10.85 27.25 9.84
N LEU A 220 -10.33 27.16 8.62
CA LEU A 220 -11.03 26.71 7.43
C LEU A 220 -10.18 25.68 6.69
N LEU A 221 -10.76 24.52 6.42
CA LEU A 221 -10.19 23.52 5.52
C LEU A 221 -11.02 23.43 4.25
N VAL A 222 -10.36 23.51 3.10
CA VAL A 222 -10.97 23.31 1.79
C VAL A 222 -10.42 22.05 1.14
N ILE A 223 -11.31 21.10 0.80
CA ILE A 223 -10.97 19.84 0.16
C ILE A 223 -11.52 19.88 -1.27
N ASP A 224 -10.65 20.10 -2.25
CA ASP A 224 -11.06 20.05 -3.65
C ASP A 224 -10.87 18.65 -4.23
N GLU A 225 -11.76 18.24 -5.13
CA GLU A 225 -11.79 16.91 -5.74
C GLU A 225 -11.77 15.75 -4.73
N ALA A 226 -12.55 15.85 -3.67
CA ALA A 226 -12.62 14.88 -2.58
C ALA A 226 -12.94 13.44 -3.04
N ALA A 227 -13.61 13.28 -4.19
CA ALA A 227 -13.89 11.97 -4.78
C ALA A 227 -12.63 11.20 -5.21
N ALA A 228 -11.55 11.91 -5.50
CA ALA A 228 -10.26 11.33 -5.87
C ALA A 228 -9.34 11.06 -4.66
N ILE A 229 -9.83 11.31 -3.45
CA ILE A 229 -9.14 11.01 -2.18
C ILE A 229 -9.87 9.83 -1.50
N PRO A 230 -9.17 8.82 -0.98
CA PRO A 230 -9.80 7.70 -0.28
C PRO A 230 -10.65 8.14 0.91
N LEU A 231 -11.83 7.53 1.08
CA LEU A 231 -12.79 7.90 2.12
C LEU A 231 -12.19 7.93 3.55
N PRO A 232 -11.36 6.97 3.98
CA PRO A 232 -10.74 7.04 5.31
C PRO A 232 -9.91 8.30 5.50
N VAL A 233 -9.17 8.72 4.46
CA VAL A 233 -8.33 9.92 4.47
C VAL A 233 -9.20 11.18 4.56
N VAL A 234 -10.29 11.26 3.75
CA VAL A 234 -11.23 12.40 3.86
C VAL A 234 -11.85 12.47 5.26
N LYS A 235 -12.20 11.33 5.86
CA LYS A 235 -12.73 11.29 7.23
C LYS A 235 -11.75 11.79 8.27
N SER A 236 -10.46 11.44 8.15
CA SER A 236 -9.41 11.92 9.07
C SER A 236 -9.17 13.44 8.97
N LEU A 237 -9.51 14.04 7.83
CA LEU A 237 -9.45 15.49 7.62
C LEU A 237 -10.61 16.26 8.26
N LEU A 238 -11.69 15.60 8.68
CA LEU A 238 -12.85 16.26 9.29
C LEU A 238 -12.62 16.50 10.80
N GLY A 239 -12.29 17.75 11.16
CA GLY A 239 -12.02 18.17 12.53
C GLY A 239 -13.01 19.25 13.05
N PRO A 240 -12.80 19.82 14.23
CA PRO A 240 -13.70 20.79 14.88
C PRO A 240 -13.63 22.21 14.25
N TYR A 241 -13.47 22.30 12.96
CA TYR A 241 -13.35 23.53 12.18
C TYR A 241 -14.31 23.53 10.98
N LEU A 242 -14.43 24.65 10.29
CA LEU A 242 -15.21 24.81 9.06
C LEU A 242 -14.57 24.02 7.92
N VAL A 243 -15.34 23.22 7.19
CA VAL A 243 -14.87 22.44 6.06
C VAL A 243 -15.70 22.70 4.82
N PHE A 244 -15.06 23.09 3.73
CA PHE A 244 -15.64 23.11 2.40
C PHE A 244 -15.11 21.94 1.60
N LEU A 245 -16.00 21.14 1.05
CA LEU A 245 -15.66 19.94 0.30
C LEU A 245 -16.26 20.02 -1.10
N SER A 246 -15.45 19.92 -2.14
CA SER A 246 -15.96 19.77 -3.48
C SER A 246 -15.81 18.32 -3.96
N SER A 247 -16.79 17.86 -4.72
CA SER A 247 -16.77 16.53 -5.31
C SER A 247 -17.36 16.53 -6.70
N THR A 248 -16.71 15.83 -7.62
CA THR A 248 -17.25 15.57 -8.96
C THR A 248 -18.24 14.41 -8.89
N VAL A 249 -19.47 14.61 -9.35
CA VAL A 249 -20.53 13.58 -9.31
C VAL A 249 -20.39 12.60 -10.47
N ASN A 250 -20.03 13.12 -11.65
CA ASN A 250 -19.85 12.36 -12.89
C ASN A 250 -18.45 12.59 -13.43
N GLY A 251 -17.74 11.53 -13.76
CA GLY A 251 -16.40 11.62 -14.32
C GLY A 251 -15.57 10.37 -14.06
N TYR A 252 -14.38 10.35 -14.61
CA TYR A 252 -13.40 9.28 -14.40
C TYR A 252 -12.53 9.47 -13.15
N GLU A 253 -12.63 10.60 -12.48
CA GLU A 253 -11.86 10.87 -11.26
C GLU A 253 -12.57 10.29 -10.05
N GLY A 254 -11.94 9.27 -9.52
CA GLY A 254 -12.30 8.71 -8.23
C GLY A 254 -13.43 7.67 -8.26
N THR A 255 -13.53 7.02 -7.14
CA THR A 255 -14.67 6.20 -6.74
C THR A 255 -15.94 7.05 -6.56
N GLY A 256 -15.92 8.20 -7.13
CA GLY A 256 -16.80 9.40 -7.19
C GLY A 256 -18.13 9.29 -6.49
N ARG A 257 -19.02 8.47 -7.00
CA ARG A 257 -20.40 8.46 -6.49
C ARG A 257 -20.60 7.54 -5.29
N SER A 258 -20.00 6.38 -5.26
CA SER A 258 -20.19 5.46 -4.13
C SER A 258 -19.52 5.96 -2.86
N LEU A 259 -18.42 6.69 -3.01
CA LEU A 259 -17.64 7.22 -1.90
C LEU A 259 -18.22 8.54 -1.40
N SER A 260 -18.50 9.48 -2.32
CA SER A 260 -19.13 10.75 -1.97
C SER A 260 -20.54 10.55 -1.44
N LEU A 261 -21.34 9.66 -2.03
CA LEU A 261 -22.67 9.33 -1.51
C LEU A 261 -22.62 8.71 -0.11
N LYS A 262 -21.72 7.76 0.15
CA LYS A 262 -21.59 7.17 1.50
C LYS A 262 -21.13 8.20 2.54
N LEU A 263 -20.18 9.06 2.20
CA LEU A 263 -19.74 10.12 3.09
C LEU A 263 -20.86 11.14 3.31
N ILE A 264 -21.50 11.60 2.24
CA ILE A 264 -22.58 12.56 2.28
C ILE A 264 -23.75 12.01 3.07
N GLN A 265 -24.19 10.78 2.82
CA GLN A 265 -25.25 10.12 3.59
C GLN A 265 -24.91 9.99 5.08
N GLN A 266 -23.65 9.67 5.41
CA GLN A 266 -23.21 9.62 6.81
C GLN A 266 -23.24 10.99 7.48
N LEU A 267 -22.78 12.04 6.75
CA LEU A 267 -22.80 13.42 7.26
C LEU A 267 -24.24 13.95 7.40
N GLU A 268 -25.12 13.63 6.45
CA GLU A 268 -26.56 13.95 6.52
C GLU A 268 -27.24 13.26 7.72
N GLN A 269 -26.98 11.96 7.93
CA GLN A 269 -27.50 11.22 9.06
C GLN A 269 -27.00 11.79 10.40
N GLN A 270 -25.72 12.11 10.49
CA GLN A 270 -25.15 12.72 11.70
C GLN A 270 -25.75 14.10 11.97
N SER A 271 -26.00 14.90 10.92
CA SER A 271 -26.63 16.21 11.06
C SER A 271 -28.10 16.09 11.50
N GLN A 272 -28.86 15.13 10.95
CA GLN A 272 -30.26 14.89 11.33
C GLN A 272 -30.42 14.38 12.77
N THR A 273 -29.53 13.51 13.23
CA THR A 273 -29.53 12.98 14.60
C THR A 273 -29.26 14.09 15.63
N SER A 274 -28.43 15.06 15.26
CA SER A 274 -28.13 16.24 16.10
C SER A 274 -29.30 17.21 16.18
N ALA A 275 -30.11 17.32 15.14
CA ALA A 275 -31.28 18.20 15.10
C ALA A 275 -32.47 17.67 15.95
N GLN A 276 -32.50 16.36 16.27
CA GLN A 276 -33.58 15.71 17.04
C GLN A 276 -33.39 15.71 18.56
N GLY A 277 -32.40 16.46 19.10
CA GLY A 277 -32.37 16.81 20.54
C GLY A 277 -32.23 15.65 21.52
N VAL A 278 -31.49 14.59 21.17
CA VAL A 278 -31.10 13.57 22.17
C VAL A 278 -29.97 14.15 23.01
N GLU A 279 -30.31 14.51 24.24
CA GLU A 279 -29.37 14.95 25.29
C GLU A 279 -28.31 13.86 25.49
N GLY A 280 -27.10 14.14 25.06
CA GLY A 280 -25.92 13.26 25.19
C GLY A 280 -24.92 13.28 24.01
N ALA A 281 -25.29 13.78 22.85
CA ALA A 281 -24.40 13.87 21.72
C ALA A 281 -23.72 15.26 21.64
N LEU A 282 -22.64 15.42 22.36
CA LEU A 282 -21.77 16.64 22.39
C LEU A 282 -21.07 16.97 21.08
N SER A 283 -21.53 16.48 19.90
CA SER A 283 -20.79 16.67 18.68
C SER A 283 -21.60 16.53 17.39
N GLY A 284 -22.73 17.20 17.27
CA GLY A 284 -23.42 17.33 15.98
C GLY A 284 -22.65 18.24 15.03
N ARG A 285 -22.16 17.69 13.89
CA ARG A 285 -21.59 18.48 12.80
C ARG A 285 -22.71 18.94 11.88
N LEU A 286 -22.80 20.25 11.62
CA LEU A 286 -23.78 20.82 10.71
C LEU A 286 -23.36 20.48 9.26
N PHE A 287 -24.26 19.94 8.45
CA PHE A 287 -23.99 19.57 7.08
C PHE A 287 -24.92 20.31 6.12
N LYS A 288 -24.36 20.97 5.11
CA LYS A 288 -25.10 21.58 4.00
C LYS A 288 -24.61 20.98 2.68
N LYS A 289 -25.54 20.68 1.77
CA LYS A 289 -25.25 20.17 0.42
C LYS A 289 -25.65 21.23 -0.60
N ILE A 290 -24.77 21.50 -1.56
CA ILE A 290 -24.99 22.41 -2.69
C ILE A 290 -24.74 21.62 -3.97
N GLU A 291 -25.57 21.79 -4.97
CA GLU A 291 -25.38 21.17 -6.31
C GLU A 291 -25.29 22.28 -7.36
N LEU A 292 -24.28 22.17 -8.26
CA LEU A 292 -24.19 23.00 -9.46
C LEU A 292 -24.63 22.19 -10.66
N SER A 293 -25.71 22.60 -11.30
CA SER A 293 -26.29 21.98 -12.48
C SER A 293 -25.94 22.69 -13.78
N GLU A 294 -25.76 24.04 -13.69
CA GLU A 294 -25.48 24.86 -14.86
C GLU A 294 -24.07 24.65 -15.39
N SER A 295 -23.94 24.36 -16.68
CA SER A 295 -22.64 24.15 -17.32
C SER A 295 -22.00 25.47 -17.71
N ILE A 296 -20.70 25.62 -17.43
CA ILE A 296 -19.91 26.73 -17.94
C ILE A 296 -19.16 26.33 -19.21
N ARG A 297 -18.81 25.04 -19.34
CA ARG A 297 -18.00 24.53 -20.45
C ARG A 297 -18.85 24.19 -21.68
N TYR A 298 -20.05 23.65 -21.48
CA TYR A 298 -20.98 23.25 -22.52
C TYR A 298 -22.31 23.96 -22.30
N ALA A 299 -23.07 24.17 -23.38
CA ALA A 299 -24.45 24.64 -23.26
C ALA A 299 -25.34 23.56 -22.60
N SER A 300 -26.48 23.96 -22.07
CA SER A 300 -27.45 23.02 -21.51
C SER A 300 -27.95 22.07 -22.57
N GLY A 301 -27.84 20.75 -22.35
CA GLY A 301 -28.25 19.72 -23.31
C GLY A 301 -27.33 19.58 -24.53
N ASP A 302 -26.08 20.02 -24.43
CA ASP A 302 -25.09 19.92 -25.50
C ASP A 302 -24.87 18.45 -25.91
N PRO A 303 -25.06 18.10 -27.20
CA PRO A 303 -24.92 16.73 -27.70
C PRO A 303 -23.46 16.24 -27.63
N ILE A 304 -22.47 17.13 -27.67
CA ILE A 304 -21.05 16.77 -27.55
C ILE A 304 -20.72 16.29 -26.13
N GLU A 305 -21.24 16.98 -25.10
CA GLU A 305 -21.04 16.53 -23.70
C GLU A 305 -21.62 15.12 -23.50
N SER A 306 -22.85 14.90 -23.99
CA SER A 306 -23.52 13.58 -23.89
C SER A 306 -22.75 12.48 -24.64
N TRP A 307 -22.31 12.79 -25.86
CA TRP A 307 -21.51 11.86 -26.68
C TRP A 307 -20.17 11.51 -25.99
N LEU A 308 -19.46 12.50 -25.44
CA LEU A 308 -18.20 12.27 -24.71
C LEU A 308 -18.41 11.42 -23.46
N HIS A 309 -19.52 11.62 -22.73
CA HIS A 309 -19.85 10.80 -21.58
C HIS A 309 -20.06 9.34 -21.99
N GLY A 310 -20.78 9.08 -23.08
CA GLY A 310 -20.94 7.73 -23.61
C GLY A 310 -19.63 7.11 -24.08
N LEU A 311 -18.86 7.85 -24.90
CA LEU A 311 -17.58 7.39 -25.46
C LEU A 311 -16.57 7.02 -24.37
N LEU A 312 -16.42 7.86 -23.34
CA LEU A 312 -15.44 7.70 -22.28
C LEU A 312 -16.00 6.97 -21.04
N CYS A 313 -17.22 6.48 -21.08
CA CYS A 313 -17.91 5.81 -19.99
C CYS A 313 -17.93 6.65 -18.69
N LEU A 314 -18.07 7.99 -18.80
CA LEU A 314 -18.01 8.89 -17.63
C LEU A 314 -19.22 8.75 -16.71
N ASP A 315 -20.36 8.34 -17.25
CA ASP A 315 -21.61 8.11 -16.52
C ASP A 315 -21.76 6.66 -16.04
N ALA A 316 -20.77 5.81 -16.31
CA ALA A 316 -20.86 4.38 -15.99
C ALA A 316 -21.16 4.14 -14.50
N THR A 317 -20.57 4.94 -13.60
CA THR A 317 -20.80 4.83 -12.15
C THR A 317 -22.25 5.12 -11.74
N ASN A 318 -23.01 5.89 -12.54
CA ASN A 318 -24.44 6.16 -12.31
C ASN A 318 -25.30 4.95 -12.63
N SER A 319 -24.78 4.03 -13.42
CA SER A 319 -25.47 2.89 -14.01
C SER A 319 -25.06 1.56 -13.43
N VAL A 320 -24.49 1.53 -12.20
CA VAL A 320 -24.21 0.24 -11.53
C VAL A 320 -25.53 -0.51 -11.41
N PRO A 321 -25.75 -1.58 -12.18
CA PRO A 321 -27.02 -2.28 -12.17
C PRO A 321 -27.22 -2.92 -10.80
N LYS A 322 -28.48 -2.95 -10.34
CA LYS A 322 -28.83 -3.78 -9.19
C LYS A 322 -28.66 -5.23 -9.59
N LEU A 323 -27.95 -5.99 -8.77
CA LEU A 323 -27.80 -7.42 -9.01
C LEU A 323 -29.16 -8.12 -8.93
N SER A 324 -29.44 -9.00 -9.86
CA SER A 324 -30.64 -9.83 -9.88
C SER A 324 -30.61 -10.90 -8.78
N GLY A 325 -29.41 -11.30 -8.33
CA GLY A 325 -29.21 -12.26 -7.27
C GLY A 325 -27.74 -12.31 -6.81
N LEU A 326 -27.51 -12.96 -5.67
CA LEU A 326 -26.18 -13.21 -5.11
C LEU A 326 -25.96 -14.73 -5.04
N PRO A 327 -25.52 -15.38 -6.13
CA PRO A 327 -25.23 -16.81 -6.14
C PRO A 327 -24.02 -17.09 -5.21
N HIS A 328 -23.94 -18.30 -4.64
CA HIS A 328 -22.78 -18.68 -3.84
C HIS A 328 -21.49 -18.59 -4.69
N PRO A 329 -20.38 -18.04 -4.19
CA PRO A 329 -19.16 -17.85 -4.99
C PRO A 329 -18.66 -19.12 -5.71
N SER A 330 -18.81 -20.30 -5.10
CA SER A 330 -18.41 -21.59 -5.73
C SER A 330 -19.22 -21.98 -6.97
N LYS A 331 -20.37 -21.36 -7.19
CA LYS A 331 -21.21 -21.58 -8.40
C LYS A 331 -20.92 -20.56 -9.50
N CYS A 332 -20.00 -19.61 -9.23
CA CYS A 332 -19.66 -18.58 -10.20
C CYS A 332 -18.50 -19.05 -11.06
N GLU A 333 -18.53 -18.68 -12.32
CA GLU A 333 -17.54 -19.03 -13.33
C GLU A 333 -16.84 -17.77 -13.83
N LEU A 334 -15.57 -17.92 -14.22
CA LEU A 334 -14.75 -16.85 -14.77
C LEU A 334 -14.73 -16.97 -16.29
N TYR A 335 -15.00 -15.88 -16.99
CA TYR A 335 -15.00 -15.79 -18.43
C TYR A 335 -13.93 -14.82 -18.92
N TYR A 336 -13.30 -15.15 -20.03
CA TYR A 336 -12.46 -14.23 -20.77
C TYR A 336 -13.32 -13.29 -21.61
N VAL A 337 -13.02 -12.00 -21.62
CA VAL A 337 -13.75 -11.00 -22.41
C VAL A 337 -12.96 -10.72 -23.68
N ASN A 338 -13.56 -11.00 -24.83
CA ASN A 338 -12.96 -10.70 -26.12
C ASN A 338 -13.01 -9.20 -26.39
N ARG A 339 -11.82 -8.57 -26.50
CA ARG A 339 -11.69 -7.13 -26.66
C ARG A 339 -12.11 -6.63 -28.04
N ASP A 340 -11.95 -7.44 -29.10
CA ASP A 340 -12.38 -7.07 -30.46
C ASP A 340 -13.89 -6.89 -30.51
N THR A 341 -14.61 -7.78 -29.84
CA THR A 341 -16.09 -7.68 -29.73
C THR A 341 -16.51 -6.62 -28.74
N LEU A 342 -15.79 -6.48 -27.60
CA LEU A 342 -16.12 -5.48 -26.57
C LEU A 342 -16.07 -4.05 -27.11
N PHE A 343 -15.05 -3.74 -27.93
CA PHE A 343 -14.83 -2.39 -28.49
C PHE A 343 -15.35 -2.22 -29.92
N SER A 344 -16.21 -3.12 -30.40
CA SER A 344 -16.75 -3.12 -31.75
C SER A 344 -17.87 -2.10 -32.01
N PHE A 345 -18.29 -1.37 -30.98
CA PHE A 345 -19.41 -0.40 -31.06
C PHE A 345 -20.76 -1.01 -31.38
N HIS A 346 -20.96 -2.31 -31.07
CA HIS A 346 -22.30 -2.92 -31.10
C HIS A 346 -23.09 -2.58 -29.84
N LYS A 347 -24.41 -2.50 -29.91
CA LYS A 347 -25.29 -2.07 -28.81
C LYS A 347 -25.06 -2.90 -27.51
N GLU A 348 -25.02 -4.21 -27.65
CA GLU A 348 -24.83 -5.15 -26.53
C GLU A 348 -23.43 -5.02 -25.94
N SER A 349 -22.41 -4.85 -26.80
CA SER A 349 -21.02 -4.64 -26.39
C SER A 349 -20.86 -3.32 -25.64
N GLU A 350 -21.49 -2.24 -26.12
CA GLU A 350 -21.47 -0.94 -25.45
C GLU A 350 -22.12 -1.01 -24.05
N LEU A 351 -23.27 -1.68 -23.95
CA LEU A 351 -23.96 -1.86 -22.67
C LEU A 351 -23.12 -2.69 -21.70
N PHE A 352 -22.47 -3.76 -22.18
CA PHE A 352 -21.58 -4.58 -21.38
C PHE A 352 -20.33 -3.79 -20.93
N LEU A 353 -19.73 -3.02 -21.83
CA LEU A 353 -18.60 -2.14 -21.54
C LEU A 353 -18.96 -1.13 -20.45
N GLN A 354 -20.12 -0.47 -20.54
CA GLN A 354 -20.59 0.47 -19.52
C GLN A 354 -20.75 -0.21 -18.15
N ARG A 355 -21.36 -1.40 -18.09
CA ARG A 355 -21.52 -2.17 -16.85
C ARG A 355 -20.16 -2.59 -16.25
N MET A 356 -19.24 -3.04 -17.09
CA MET A 356 -17.88 -3.44 -16.68
C MET A 356 -17.11 -2.23 -16.17
N MET A 357 -17.17 -1.09 -16.87
CA MET A 357 -16.51 0.15 -16.46
C MET A 357 -17.10 0.71 -15.17
N ALA A 358 -18.38 0.54 -14.91
CA ALA A 358 -19.01 0.94 -13.65
C ALA A 358 -18.35 0.26 -12.44
N LEU A 359 -18.04 -1.04 -12.52
CA LEU A 359 -17.32 -1.76 -11.48
C LEU A 359 -15.84 -1.38 -11.46
N TYR A 360 -15.23 -1.29 -12.63
CA TYR A 360 -13.81 -0.97 -12.78
C TYR A 360 -13.44 0.37 -12.13
N VAL A 361 -14.26 1.41 -12.37
CA VAL A 361 -14.06 2.76 -11.81
C VAL A 361 -14.38 2.80 -10.32
N SER A 362 -15.41 2.08 -9.86
CA SER A 362 -15.85 2.12 -8.46
C SER A 362 -14.85 1.55 -7.44
N SER A 363 -13.88 0.76 -7.90
CA SER A 363 -12.92 0.05 -7.04
C SER A 363 -11.62 0.83 -6.77
N HIS A 364 -11.36 1.91 -7.51
CA HIS A 364 -10.09 2.62 -7.42
C HIS A 364 -10.30 4.13 -7.39
N TYR A 365 -9.54 4.83 -6.53
CA TYR A 365 -9.63 6.28 -6.37
C TYR A 365 -8.97 7.09 -7.50
N LYS A 366 -8.03 6.48 -8.24
CA LYS A 366 -7.31 7.15 -9.33
C LYS A 366 -7.63 6.44 -10.65
N ASN A 367 -8.53 7.04 -11.43
CA ASN A 367 -8.88 6.58 -12.77
C ASN A 367 -8.56 7.67 -13.79
N SER A 368 -8.31 7.27 -15.02
CA SER A 368 -7.95 8.15 -16.13
C SER A 368 -8.71 7.71 -17.41
N PRO A 369 -9.06 8.61 -18.30
CA PRO A 369 -9.56 8.22 -19.63
C PRO A 369 -8.58 7.31 -20.39
N ASN A 370 -7.29 7.46 -20.13
CA ASN A 370 -6.26 6.60 -20.70
C ASN A 370 -6.37 5.12 -20.27
N ASP A 371 -7.02 4.84 -19.13
CA ASP A 371 -7.25 3.46 -18.68
C ASP A 371 -8.17 2.72 -19.65
N LEU A 372 -9.17 3.39 -20.20
CA LEU A 372 -10.05 2.81 -21.23
C LEU A 372 -9.29 2.52 -22.53
N GLN A 373 -8.44 3.46 -22.97
CA GLN A 373 -7.61 3.26 -24.15
C GLN A 373 -6.56 2.14 -23.92
N LEU A 374 -5.91 2.11 -22.75
CA LEU A 374 -5.00 1.03 -22.38
C LEU A 374 -5.69 -0.34 -22.42
N MET A 375 -6.89 -0.42 -21.88
CA MET A 375 -7.71 -1.64 -21.87
C MET A 375 -8.07 -2.09 -23.28
N ALA A 376 -8.35 -1.15 -24.18
CA ALA A 376 -8.69 -1.42 -25.57
C ALA A 376 -7.47 -1.87 -26.41
N ASP A 377 -6.38 -1.09 -26.35
CA ASP A 377 -5.34 -1.11 -27.37
C ASP A 377 -4.06 -1.85 -26.94
N ALA A 378 -3.76 -1.93 -25.64
CA ALA A 378 -2.53 -2.56 -25.18
C ALA A 378 -2.53 -4.09 -25.40
N PRO A 379 -1.53 -4.66 -26.12
CA PRO A 379 -1.56 -6.06 -26.53
C PRO A 379 -1.48 -7.04 -25.36
N ALA A 380 -0.70 -6.71 -24.34
CA ALA A 380 -0.46 -7.56 -23.17
C ALA A 380 -1.64 -7.62 -22.19
N HIS A 381 -2.69 -6.81 -22.36
CA HIS A 381 -3.79 -6.74 -21.41
C HIS A 381 -4.91 -7.71 -21.75
N HIS A 382 -5.35 -8.46 -20.74
CA HIS A 382 -6.47 -9.39 -20.79
C HIS A 382 -7.56 -8.99 -19.78
N LEU A 383 -8.80 -9.27 -20.13
CA LEU A 383 -9.95 -8.95 -19.29
C LEU A 383 -10.71 -10.21 -18.94
N PHE A 384 -11.08 -10.32 -17.68
CA PHE A 384 -11.87 -11.43 -17.15
C PHE A 384 -13.03 -10.90 -16.32
N VAL A 385 -14.16 -11.60 -16.37
CA VAL A 385 -15.34 -11.29 -15.57
C VAL A 385 -15.85 -12.53 -14.86
N LEU A 386 -16.16 -12.38 -13.58
CA LEU A 386 -16.82 -13.42 -12.80
C LEU A 386 -18.33 -13.23 -12.90
N LEU A 387 -19.02 -14.25 -13.37
CA LEU A 387 -20.47 -14.26 -13.54
C LEU A 387 -21.08 -15.34 -12.65
N GLY A 388 -22.34 -15.14 -12.26
CA GLY A 388 -23.15 -16.23 -11.71
C GLY A 388 -23.56 -17.22 -12.79
N PRO A 389 -24.31 -18.28 -12.45
CA PRO A 389 -24.86 -19.18 -13.45
C PRO A 389 -25.64 -18.41 -14.52
N VAL A 390 -25.21 -18.53 -15.76
CA VAL A 390 -25.83 -17.84 -16.89
C VAL A 390 -27.03 -18.65 -17.35
N ASP A 391 -28.19 -18.00 -17.40
CA ASP A 391 -29.42 -18.60 -17.93
C ASP A 391 -29.64 -18.07 -19.36
N GLU A 392 -29.25 -18.88 -20.34
CA GLU A 392 -29.32 -18.54 -21.76
C GLU A 392 -30.76 -18.32 -22.24
N SER A 393 -31.77 -18.83 -21.50
CA SER A 393 -33.18 -18.62 -21.83
C SER A 393 -33.64 -17.18 -21.58
N LYS A 394 -32.95 -16.46 -20.70
CA LYS A 394 -33.21 -15.05 -20.43
C LYS A 394 -32.35 -14.20 -21.35
N ASN A 395 -32.96 -13.67 -22.39
CA ASN A 395 -32.32 -12.79 -23.37
C ASN A 395 -31.81 -11.47 -22.74
N GLN A 396 -31.01 -11.57 -21.68
CA GLN A 396 -30.45 -10.46 -20.88
C GLN A 396 -28.98 -10.65 -20.65
N LEU A 397 -28.22 -9.54 -20.66
CA LEU A 397 -26.82 -9.56 -20.29
C LEU A 397 -26.65 -10.00 -18.82
N PRO A 398 -25.73 -10.93 -18.53
CA PRO A 398 -25.49 -11.44 -17.18
C PRO A 398 -24.99 -10.34 -16.23
N ASP A 399 -25.25 -10.54 -14.93
CA ASP A 399 -24.73 -9.66 -13.88
C ASP A 399 -23.24 -9.92 -13.66
N ILE A 400 -22.45 -8.86 -13.71
CA ILE A 400 -21.01 -8.93 -13.46
C ILE A 400 -20.76 -8.80 -11.95
N LEU A 401 -20.22 -9.85 -11.34
CA LEU A 401 -19.92 -9.89 -9.91
C LEU A 401 -18.51 -9.39 -9.59
N CYS A 402 -17.55 -9.69 -10.46
CA CYS A 402 -16.16 -9.23 -10.33
C CYS A 402 -15.54 -9.06 -11.73
N VAL A 403 -14.67 -8.05 -11.85
CA VAL A 403 -13.88 -7.81 -13.07
C VAL A 403 -12.40 -7.91 -12.69
N ILE A 404 -11.60 -8.57 -13.52
CA ILE A 404 -10.15 -8.61 -13.38
C ILE A 404 -9.51 -8.15 -14.69
N GLN A 405 -8.57 -7.22 -14.59
CA GLN A 405 -7.66 -6.87 -15.67
C GLN A 405 -6.27 -7.40 -15.35
N VAL A 406 -5.70 -8.13 -16.28
CA VAL A 406 -4.37 -8.72 -16.19
C VAL A 406 -3.49 -8.14 -17.29
N CYS A 407 -2.22 -7.90 -16.98
CA CYS A 407 -1.18 -7.55 -17.94
C CYS A 407 -0.14 -8.68 -17.96
N LEU A 408 0.13 -9.24 -19.13
CA LEU A 408 1.24 -10.17 -19.31
C LEU A 408 2.55 -9.38 -19.26
N GLU A 409 3.52 -9.88 -18.53
CA GLU A 409 4.82 -9.23 -18.30
C GLU A 409 5.97 -10.24 -18.38
N GLY A 410 7.17 -9.74 -18.64
CA GLY A 410 8.38 -10.56 -18.70
C GLY A 410 8.78 -10.95 -20.12
N GLN A 411 9.49 -12.07 -20.27
CA GLN A 411 10.13 -12.50 -21.52
C GLN A 411 11.13 -11.43 -22.05
N ILE A 412 11.74 -10.71 -21.13
CA ILE A 412 12.70 -9.64 -21.42
C ILE A 412 14.06 -10.27 -21.60
N SER A 413 14.80 -9.86 -22.65
CA SER A 413 16.14 -10.37 -22.88
C SER A 413 17.10 -10.00 -21.75
N ARG A 414 18.04 -10.89 -21.41
CA ARG A 414 19.09 -10.60 -20.41
C ARG A 414 19.92 -9.37 -20.76
N ALA A 415 20.10 -9.09 -22.06
CA ALA A 415 20.81 -7.91 -22.53
C ALA A 415 20.06 -6.61 -22.15
N SER A 416 18.73 -6.59 -22.31
CA SER A 416 17.89 -5.47 -21.91
C SER A 416 17.85 -5.32 -20.38
N ALA A 417 17.78 -6.43 -19.64
CA ALA A 417 17.82 -6.42 -18.18
C ALA A 417 19.15 -5.82 -17.66
N LEU A 418 20.28 -6.25 -18.22
CA LEU A 418 21.59 -5.73 -17.86
C LEU A 418 21.76 -4.24 -18.24
N ARG A 419 21.26 -3.83 -19.42
CA ARG A 419 21.25 -2.43 -19.84
C ARG A 419 20.44 -1.55 -18.90
N SER A 420 19.29 -2.02 -18.45
CA SER A 420 18.46 -1.31 -17.47
C SER A 420 19.21 -1.08 -16.16
N LEU A 421 19.91 -2.09 -15.63
CA LEU A 421 20.74 -1.96 -14.42
C LEU A 421 21.89 -0.96 -14.62
N SER A 422 22.58 -1.01 -15.76
CA SER A 422 23.73 -0.14 -16.03
C SER A 422 23.35 1.32 -16.26
N THR A 423 22.18 1.59 -16.84
CA THR A 423 21.72 2.94 -17.18
C THR A 423 20.78 3.54 -16.12
N GLY A 424 20.24 2.72 -15.21
CA GLY A 424 19.19 3.11 -14.26
C GLY A 424 17.86 3.50 -14.92
N ARG A 425 17.70 3.21 -16.23
CA ARG A 425 16.47 3.53 -16.98
C ARG A 425 15.67 2.25 -17.19
N GLN A 426 14.39 2.31 -16.86
CA GLN A 426 13.46 1.23 -17.11
C GLN A 426 12.59 1.58 -18.32
N PRO A 427 12.46 0.68 -19.31
CA PRO A 427 11.50 0.84 -20.40
C PRO A 427 10.07 0.92 -19.86
N ALA A 428 9.16 1.49 -20.67
CA ALA A 428 7.73 1.47 -20.36
C ALA A 428 7.17 0.05 -20.49
N GLY A 429 6.15 -0.28 -19.71
CA GLY A 429 5.46 -1.57 -19.77
C GLY A 429 5.67 -2.42 -18.52
N ASP A 430 6.39 -3.50 -18.63
CA ASP A 430 6.62 -4.49 -17.58
C ASP A 430 7.02 -3.87 -16.23
N GLN A 431 6.17 -3.98 -15.25
CA GLN A 431 6.39 -3.33 -13.95
C GLN A 431 7.12 -4.24 -12.96
N ILE A 432 6.64 -5.47 -12.80
CA ILE A 432 7.20 -6.43 -11.83
C ILE A 432 8.59 -6.88 -12.24
N PRO A 433 8.85 -7.31 -13.51
CA PRO A 433 10.18 -7.74 -13.92
C PRO A 433 11.26 -6.69 -13.70
N TRP A 434 10.97 -5.42 -14.04
CA TRP A 434 11.93 -4.33 -13.86
C TRP A 434 12.18 -4.03 -12.39
N LYS A 435 11.13 -4.06 -11.55
CA LYS A 435 11.28 -3.81 -10.12
C LYS A 435 12.02 -4.95 -9.43
N PHE A 436 11.81 -6.18 -9.85
CA PHE A 436 12.53 -7.35 -9.34
C PHE A 436 14.02 -7.30 -9.74
N ASN A 437 14.31 -6.99 -11.00
CA ASN A 437 15.66 -6.79 -11.52
C ASN A 437 16.44 -5.71 -10.72
N GLU A 438 15.81 -4.58 -10.46
CA GLU A 438 16.37 -3.50 -9.64
C GLU A 438 16.60 -3.94 -8.20
N GLN A 439 15.63 -4.61 -7.60
CA GLN A 439 15.62 -4.97 -6.18
C GLN A 439 16.68 -6.01 -5.84
N PHE A 440 16.85 -7.03 -6.67
CA PHE A 440 17.73 -8.17 -6.40
C PHE A 440 18.96 -8.20 -7.30
N GLN A 441 19.11 -7.25 -8.24
CA GLN A 441 20.17 -7.24 -9.25
C GLN A 441 20.19 -8.55 -10.07
N ASP A 442 19.01 -9.13 -10.28
CA ASP A 442 18.81 -10.42 -10.95
C ASP A 442 18.36 -10.21 -12.39
N THR A 443 19.19 -10.61 -13.36
CA THR A 443 18.89 -10.50 -14.78
C THR A 443 18.19 -11.72 -15.36
N VAL A 444 17.96 -12.76 -14.54
CA VAL A 444 17.30 -13.99 -14.96
C VAL A 444 15.79 -13.89 -14.79
N PHE A 445 15.31 -13.36 -13.66
CA PHE A 445 13.89 -13.23 -13.40
C PHE A 445 13.11 -12.49 -14.51
N PRO A 446 13.60 -11.37 -15.09
CA PRO A 446 12.92 -10.71 -16.20
C PRO A 446 12.71 -11.58 -17.45
N THR A 447 13.49 -12.65 -17.62
CA THR A 447 13.30 -13.58 -18.75
C THR A 447 12.11 -14.52 -18.57
N LEU A 448 11.60 -14.64 -17.35
CA LEU A 448 10.41 -15.43 -17.04
C LEU A 448 9.16 -14.73 -17.59
N SER A 449 8.14 -15.52 -17.93
CA SER A 449 6.83 -14.99 -18.27
C SER A 449 5.94 -14.94 -17.04
N GLY A 450 5.21 -13.86 -16.86
CA GLY A 450 4.30 -13.69 -15.74
C GLY A 450 3.07 -12.88 -16.08
N ALA A 451 2.14 -12.83 -15.16
CA ALA A 451 0.95 -11.98 -15.26
C ALA A 451 0.85 -11.07 -14.06
N ARG A 452 0.61 -9.79 -14.30
CA ARG A 452 0.31 -8.84 -13.23
C ARG A 452 -1.18 -8.53 -13.22
N ILE A 453 -1.83 -8.75 -12.08
CA ILE A 453 -3.18 -8.26 -11.84
C ILE A 453 -3.09 -6.73 -11.72
N VAL A 454 -3.57 -6.04 -12.74
CA VAL A 454 -3.58 -4.57 -12.81
C VAL A 454 -4.70 -4.03 -11.96
N ARG A 455 -5.87 -4.68 -12.04
CA ARG A 455 -7.05 -4.28 -11.28
C ARG A 455 -7.96 -5.48 -11.03
N ILE A 456 -8.54 -5.51 -9.84
CA ILE A 456 -9.63 -6.40 -9.46
C ILE A 456 -10.74 -5.58 -8.82
N ALA A 457 -11.96 -5.75 -9.28
CA ALA A 457 -13.11 -4.97 -8.86
C ALA A 457 -14.31 -5.87 -8.61
N THR A 458 -14.78 -5.93 -7.38
CA THR A 458 -15.99 -6.64 -6.99
C THR A 458 -17.17 -5.67 -6.94
N HIS A 459 -18.35 -6.14 -7.34
CA HIS A 459 -19.58 -5.33 -7.31
C HIS A 459 -19.80 -4.74 -5.89
N PRO A 460 -20.13 -3.44 -5.76
CA PRO A 460 -20.25 -2.76 -4.46
C PRO A 460 -21.22 -3.44 -3.48
N SER A 461 -22.32 -4.04 -3.97
CA SER A 461 -23.28 -4.77 -3.15
C SER A 461 -22.82 -6.18 -2.76
N ALA A 462 -21.67 -6.65 -3.28
CA ALA A 462 -21.15 -7.99 -3.09
C ALA A 462 -19.75 -8.00 -2.46
N ILE A 463 -19.31 -6.87 -1.90
CA ILE A 463 -18.01 -6.74 -1.22
C ILE A 463 -17.98 -7.62 0.04
N LYS A 464 -16.83 -8.27 0.29
CA LYS A 464 -16.58 -9.17 1.45
C LYS A 464 -17.42 -10.46 1.44
N LEU A 465 -18.12 -10.79 0.36
CA LEU A 465 -18.86 -12.05 0.22
C LEU A 465 -18.07 -13.20 -0.45
N GLY A 466 -16.80 -13.00 -0.75
CA GLY A 466 -15.91 -14.04 -1.26
C GLY A 466 -15.72 -14.06 -2.79
N TYR A 467 -16.44 -13.25 -3.57
CA TYR A 467 -16.34 -13.25 -5.05
C TYR A 467 -14.95 -12.86 -5.56
N GLY A 468 -14.29 -11.88 -4.94
CA GLY A 468 -12.90 -11.53 -5.29
C GLY A 468 -11.92 -12.67 -5.04
N SER A 469 -12.12 -13.43 -3.95
CA SER A 469 -11.31 -14.62 -3.65
C SER A 469 -11.52 -15.71 -4.68
N GLN A 470 -12.78 -15.97 -5.04
CA GLN A 470 -13.15 -16.95 -6.06
C GLN A 470 -12.55 -16.59 -7.42
N ALA A 471 -12.63 -15.31 -7.80
CA ALA A 471 -12.08 -14.84 -9.07
C ALA A 471 -10.56 -15.02 -9.16
N VAL A 472 -9.81 -14.72 -8.08
CA VAL A 472 -8.35 -14.93 -8.01
C VAL A 472 -8.01 -16.43 -8.05
N GLU A 473 -8.78 -17.26 -7.37
CA GLU A 473 -8.59 -18.71 -7.37
C GLU A 473 -8.80 -19.31 -8.76
N LEU A 474 -9.91 -18.98 -9.42
CA LEU A 474 -10.20 -19.44 -10.78
C LEU A 474 -9.15 -18.93 -11.79
N LEU A 475 -8.71 -17.67 -11.67
CA LEU A 475 -7.65 -17.12 -12.51
C LEU A 475 -6.33 -17.88 -12.33
N THR A 476 -5.97 -18.20 -11.09
CA THR A 476 -4.76 -19.00 -10.79
C THR A 476 -4.86 -20.38 -11.41
N ARG A 477 -5.95 -21.09 -11.19
CA ARG A 477 -6.19 -22.41 -11.76
C ARG A 477 -6.20 -22.41 -13.29
N TYR A 478 -6.69 -21.34 -13.91
CA TYR A 478 -6.65 -21.16 -15.35
C TYR A 478 -5.20 -21.11 -15.86
N TYR A 479 -4.36 -20.26 -15.30
CA TYR A 479 -2.96 -20.15 -15.72
C TYR A 479 -2.09 -21.36 -15.30
N GLU A 480 -2.53 -22.18 -14.34
CA GLU A 480 -1.94 -23.48 -14.01
C GLU A 480 -2.42 -24.60 -14.95
N GLY A 481 -3.27 -24.29 -15.95
CA GLY A 481 -3.76 -25.30 -16.91
C GLY A 481 -4.73 -26.31 -16.34
N GLN A 482 -5.36 -26.03 -15.18
CA GLN A 482 -6.24 -26.99 -14.48
C GLN A 482 -7.64 -27.12 -15.10
N PHE A 483 -7.97 -26.37 -16.14
CA PHE A 483 -9.23 -26.50 -16.85
C PHE A 483 -9.09 -27.47 -18.03
N ALA A 484 -9.72 -28.62 -17.94
CA ALA A 484 -9.74 -29.59 -19.05
C ALA A 484 -10.50 -28.99 -20.27
N PRO A 485 -10.01 -29.21 -21.49
CA PRO A 485 -10.73 -28.81 -22.70
C PRO A 485 -12.09 -29.51 -22.79
N ILE A 486 -13.08 -28.84 -23.38
CA ILE A 486 -14.47 -29.35 -23.49
C ILE A 486 -14.57 -30.54 -24.46
N SER A 487 -13.68 -30.59 -25.47
CA SER A 487 -13.61 -31.74 -26.39
C SER A 487 -12.18 -32.06 -26.82
N GLU A 488 -11.85 -33.34 -26.89
CA GLU A 488 -10.56 -33.84 -27.40
C GLU A 488 -10.42 -33.62 -28.92
N THR A 489 -11.53 -33.48 -29.64
CA THR A 489 -11.55 -33.31 -31.09
C THR A 489 -11.18 -31.90 -31.57
N ASP A 490 -11.26 -30.89 -30.71
CA ASP A 490 -10.90 -29.50 -31.04
C ASP A 490 -9.42 -29.18 -30.81
N SER A 491 -8.65 -30.10 -30.24
CA SER A 491 -7.22 -29.91 -30.00
C SER A 491 -6.36 -29.89 -31.30
N GLU A 492 -6.85 -30.48 -32.38
CA GLU A 492 -6.15 -30.46 -33.69
C GLU A 492 -6.59 -29.27 -34.57
N ASN A 493 -7.76 -28.67 -34.28
CA ASN A 493 -8.30 -27.48 -34.94
C ASN A 493 -8.27 -26.22 -34.06
N ALA A 494 -7.67 -26.28 -32.87
CA ALA A 494 -7.17 -25.09 -32.21
C ALA A 494 -6.05 -24.52 -33.07
N VAL A 495 -6.44 -24.09 -34.26
CA VAL A 495 -5.71 -23.06 -35.00
C VAL A 495 -5.29 -22.07 -33.93
N GLU A 496 -3.99 -21.91 -33.78
CA GLU A 496 -3.40 -20.77 -33.13
C GLU A 496 -4.37 -19.63 -33.23
N ASN A 497 -4.95 -19.20 -32.11
CA ASN A 497 -5.60 -17.90 -32.00
C ASN A 497 -4.50 -16.83 -32.07
N THR A 498 -3.63 -16.93 -33.06
CA THR A 498 -3.13 -15.77 -33.74
C THR A 498 -4.38 -14.97 -34.08
N PRO A 499 -4.49 -13.71 -33.62
CA PRO A 499 -5.53 -12.85 -34.13
C PRO A 499 -5.46 -13.01 -35.64
N VAL A 500 -6.50 -13.59 -36.23
CA VAL A 500 -6.65 -13.58 -37.67
C VAL A 500 -6.78 -12.09 -37.98
N ARG A 501 -5.63 -11.44 -38.12
CA ARG A 501 -5.56 -10.28 -38.95
C ARG A 501 -5.98 -10.80 -40.30
N VAL A 502 -7.26 -10.64 -40.58
CA VAL A 502 -7.68 -10.43 -41.95
C VAL A 502 -6.94 -9.16 -42.36
N ILE A 503 -5.69 -9.35 -42.80
CA ILE A 503 -5.06 -8.44 -43.71
C ILE A 503 -5.88 -8.71 -44.99
N GLU A 504 -7.11 -8.18 -45.02
CA GLU A 504 -7.71 -7.82 -46.26
C GLU A 504 -6.66 -6.94 -46.89
N ALA A 505 -6.02 -7.49 -47.97
CA ALA A 505 -5.08 -6.73 -48.75
C ALA A 505 -5.80 -5.42 -49.03
N ALA A 506 -5.35 -4.36 -48.37
CA ALA A 506 -5.98 -3.06 -48.47
C ALA A 506 -5.86 -2.70 -49.95
N LYS A 507 -6.91 -2.90 -50.69
CA LYS A 507 -7.14 -2.06 -51.87
C LYS A 507 -7.05 -0.67 -51.27
N GLN A 508 -6.10 0.13 -51.75
CA GLN A 508 -6.01 1.53 -51.39
C GLN A 508 -7.30 2.22 -51.84
N VAL A 509 -8.36 2.04 -51.08
CA VAL A 509 -9.62 2.75 -51.26
C VAL A 509 -9.36 4.10 -50.56
N SER A 510 -9.69 5.17 -51.25
CA SER A 510 -9.63 6.51 -50.67
C SER A 510 -10.53 6.55 -49.42
N LEU A 511 -10.12 7.22 -48.35
CA LEU A 511 -10.96 7.47 -47.18
C LEU A 511 -12.33 8.06 -47.50
N LEU A 512 -12.44 8.76 -48.64
CA LEU A 512 -13.69 9.33 -49.16
C LEU A 512 -14.65 8.29 -49.70
N GLU A 513 -14.17 7.08 -50.04
CA GLU A 513 -14.95 5.99 -50.59
C GLU A 513 -15.21 4.90 -49.53
N GLU A 514 -14.45 4.91 -48.43
CA GLU A 514 -14.52 3.91 -47.39
C GLU A 514 -15.76 4.10 -46.52
N ASN A 515 -16.60 3.08 -46.48
CA ASN A 515 -17.79 3.09 -45.65
C ASN A 515 -17.49 2.41 -44.29
N ILE A 516 -17.09 3.19 -43.30
CA ILE A 516 -16.76 2.70 -41.97
C ILE A 516 -18.06 2.25 -41.29
N LYS A 517 -18.17 0.94 -41.02
CA LYS A 517 -19.28 0.29 -40.31
C LYS A 517 -18.74 -0.68 -39.25
N PRO A 518 -19.55 -0.98 -38.21
CA PRO A 518 -19.21 -2.02 -37.26
C PRO A 518 -18.89 -3.35 -37.96
N LYS A 519 -17.82 -4.02 -37.55
CA LYS A 519 -17.40 -5.31 -38.12
C LYS A 519 -18.46 -6.36 -37.90
N LYS A 520 -18.71 -7.19 -38.92
CA LYS A 520 -19.61 -8.35 -38.86
C LYS A 520 -18.78 -9.62 -38.64
N GLY A 521 -19.37 -10.62 -37.97
CA GLY A 521 -18.69 -11.92 -37.79
C GLY A 521 -17.60 -11.91 -36.71
N LEU A 522 -17.77 -11.07 -35.68
CA LEU A 522 -16.89 -11.04 -34.53
C LEU A 522 -17.02 -12.31 -33.66
N PRO A 523 -15.97 -12.74 -32.96
CA PRO A 523 -16.04 -13.83 -32.00
C PRO A 523 -17.00 -13.51 -30.85
N HIS A 524 -17.36 -14.52 -30.06
CA HIS A 524 -18.20 -14.33 -28.88
C HIS A 524 -17.58 -13.34 -27.90
N LEU A 525 -18.39 -12.46 -27.33
CA LEU A 525 -17.96 -11.47 -26.33
C LEU A 525 -17.36 -12.14 -25.08
N LEU A 526 -18.01 -13.18 -24.61
CA LEU A 526 -17.61 -13.96 -23.44
C LEU A 526 -17.15 -15.35 -23.91
N VAL A 527 -15.93 -15.70 -23.56
CA VAL A 527 -15.33 -16.99 -23.89
C VAL A 527 -15.13 -17.77 -22.58
N HIS A 528 -15.64 -18.99 -22.52
CA HIS A 528 -15.45 -19.85 -21.37
C HIS A 528 -13.96 -20.24 -21.25
N LEU A 529 -13.39 -20.26 -20.02
CA LEU A 529 -11.96 -20.53 -19.84
C LEU A 529 -11.52 -21.93 -20.32
N ARG A 530 -12.45 -22.87 -20.47
CA ARG A 530 -12.18 -24.19 -21.05
C ARG A 530 -12.01 -24.18 -22.57
N GLU A 531 -12.52 -23.14 -23.23
CA GLU A 531 -12.42 -22.96 -24.69
C GLU A 531 -11.16 -22.20 -25.10
N ARG A 532 -10.46 -21.64 -24.13
CA ARG A 532 -9.26 -20.82 -24.38
C ARG A 532 -8.05 -21.47 -23.70
N LYS A 533 -6.99 -21.77 -24.48
CA LYS A 533 -5.71 -22.23 -23.96
C LYS A 533 -5.03 -21.09 -23.18
N PRO A 534 -4.60 -21.31 -21.90
CA PRO A 534 -3.87 -20.30 -21.15
C PRO A 534 -2.46 -20.11 -21.72
N GLU A 535 -1.93 -18.92 -21.55
CA GLU A 535 -0.50 -18.64 -21.73
C GLU A 535 0.31 -19.38 -20.67
N LYS A 536 1.47 -19.90 -21.05
CA LYS A 536 2.41 -20.53 -20.10
C LYS A 536 3.09 -19.43 -19.27
N LEU A 537 2.77 -19.37 -18.00
CA LEU A 537 3.29 -18.39 -17.06
C LEU A 537 4.04 -19.06 -15.90
N HIS A 538 5.06 -18.39 -15.39
CA HIS A 538 5.86 -18.83 -14.25
C HIS A 538 5.35 -18.24 -12.93
N TYR A 539 4.70 -17.05 -12.99
CA TYR A 539 4.20 -16.39 -11.81
C TYR A 539 2.98 -15.51 -12.11
N ILE A 540 2.20 -15.25 -11.06
CA ILE A 540 1.21 -14.17 -11.02
C ILE A 540 1.65 -13.16 -9.96
N GLY A 541 1.57 -11.87 -10.26
CA GLY A 541 1.91 -10.82 -9.33
C GLY A 541 0.86 -9.72 -9.25
N VAL A 542 0.99 -8.86 -8.25
CA VAL A 542 0.15 -7.68 -8.08
C VAL A 542 0.92 -6.54 -7.42
N SER A 543 0.61 -5.31 -7.82
CA SER A 543 1.09 -4.08 -7.20
C SER A 543 -0.09 -3.30 -6.64
N PHE A 544 -0.02 -2.92 -5.35
CA PHE A 544 -1.13 -2.24 -4.65
C PHE A 544 -0.65 -1.31 -3.55
N GLY A 545 -1.52 -0.39 -3.10
CA GLY A 545 -1.29 0.41 -1.89
C GLY A 545 -1.38 -0.48 -0.65
N LEU A 546 -0.34 -0.45 0.17
CA LEU A 546 -0.15 -1.37 1.29
C LEU A 546 -1.08 -1.01 2.45
N THR A 547 -2.14 -1.79 2.61
CA THR A 547 -3.03 -1.78 3.77
C THR A 547 -3.09 -3.17 4.39
N LEU A 548 -3.43 -3.25 5.68
CA LEU A 548 -3.52 -4.52 6.39
C LEU A 548 -4.54 -5.48 5.75
N GLU A 549 -5.69 -4.96 5.33
CA GLU A 549 -6.76 -5.78 4.72
C GLU A 549 -6.33 -6.36 3.37
N LEU A 550 -5.77 -5.51 2.48
CA LEU A 550 -5.29 -5.96 1.16
C LEU A 550 -4.09 -6.91 1.28
N PHE A 551 -3.16 -6.62 2.18
CA PHE A 551 -2.03 -7.50 2.40
C PHE A 551 -2.49 -8.89 2.86
N ARG A 552 -3.40 -8.96 3.84
CA ARG A 552 -3.98 -10.23 4.30
C ARG A 552 -4.77 -10.97 3.21
N PHE A 553 -5.49 -10.23 2.37
CA PHE A 553 -6.19 -10.82 1.23
C PHE A 553 -5.21 -11.56 0.30
N TRP A 554 -4.13 -10.90 -0.13
CA TRP A 554 -3.15 -11.52 -1.02
C TRP A 554 -2.37 -12.65 -0.35
N ARG A 555 -2.03 -12.51 0.93
CA ARG A 555 -1.37 -13.57 1.70
C ARG A 555 -2.25 -14.82 1.84
N LYS A 556 -3.55 -14.67 2.04
CA LYS A 556 -4.51 -15.79 2.04
C LYS A 556 -4.46 -16.60 0.75
N HIS A 557 -4.18 -15.95 -0.38
CA HIS A 557 -4.02 -16.58 -1.70
C HIS A 557 -2.58 -17.02 -2.00
N LYS A 558 -1.70 -17.08 -0.97
CA LYS A 558 -0.30 -17.51 -1.06
C LYS A 558 0.60 -16.59 -1.89
N PHE A 559 0.26 -15.32 -2.02
CA PHE A 559 1.18 -14.33 -2.59
C PHE A 559 2.22 -13.89 -1.55
N VAL A 560 3.46 -13.75 -1.99
CA VAL A 560 4.62 -13.42 -1.15
C VAL A 560 5.14 -12.03 -1.51
N PRO A 561 5.39 -11.13 -0.55
CA PRO A 561 5.94 -9.83 -0.85
C PRO A 561 7.43 -9.94 -1.20
N PHE A 562 7.85 -9.14 -2.20
CA PHE A 562 9.25 -8.99 -2.57
C PHE A 562 9.71 -7.52 -2.56
N PHE A 563 8.77 -6.57 -2.59
CA PHE A 563 9.07 -5.14 -2.62
C PHE A 563 8.04 -4.33 -1.85
N ILE A 564 8.53 -3.36 -1.07
CA ILE A 564 7.73 -2.28 -0.48
C ILE A 564 8.43 -0.96 -0.79
N GLY A 565 7.71 -0.02 -1.38
CA GLY A 565 8.23 1.30 -1.73
C GLY A 565 8.59 2.11 -0.48
N HIS A 566 9.71 2.80 -0.50
CA HIS A 566 10.18 3.60 0.63
C HIS A 566 9.37 4.90 0.78
N SER A 567 8.99 5.51 -0.34
CA SER A 567 8.20 6.74 -0.33
C SER A 567 6.71 6.40 -0.31
N PRO A 568 5.96 6.92 0.66
CA PRO A 568 4.51 6.75 0.67
C PRO A 568 3.85 7.59 -0.43
N SER A 569 2.64 7.20 -0.81
CA SER A 569 1.80 7.97 -1.74
C SER A 569 1.48 9.34 -1.12
N THR A 570 1.61 10.38 -1.90
CA THR A 570 1.27 11.76 -1.48
C THR A 570 -0.22 11.94 -1.20
N VAL A 571 -1.08 11.07 -1.73
CA VAL A 571 -2.54 11.13 -1.56
C VAL A 571 -3.00 10.30 -0.37
N THR A 572 -2.53 9.04 -0.28
CA THR A 572 -3.04 8.08 0.69
C THR A 572 -2.15 7.91 1.92
N GLY A 573 -0.88 8.31 1.83
CA GLY A 573 0.13 7.99 2.83
C GLY A 573 0.57 6.52 2.83
N GLU A 574 0.01 5.69 1.94
CA GLU A 574 0.31 4.27 1.83
C GLU A 574 1.59 4.01 1.04
N HIS A 575 2.36 3.03 1.45
CA HIS A 575 3.48 2.52 0.67
C HIS A 575 2.98 1.61 -0.46
N SER A 576 3.63 1.62 -1.61
CA SER A 576 3.37 0.63 -2.65
C SER A 576 3.94 -0.72 -2.25
N CYS A 577 3.19 -1.80 -2.44
CA CYS A 577 3.64 -3.17 -2.18
C CYS A 577 3.49 -4.01 -3.45
N MET A 578 4.48 -4.84 -3.73
CA MET A 578 4.42 -5.83 -4.79
C MET A 578 4.58 -7.22 -4.22
N VAL A 579 3.66 -8.10 -4.61
CA VAL A 579 3.63 -9.49 -4.18
C VAL A 579 3.57 -10.42 -5.39
N LEU A 580 4.13 -11.60 -5.24
CA LEU A 580 4.19 -12.64 -6.28
C LEU A 580 3.66 -13.97 -5.75
N LYS A 581 3.10 -14.77 -6.65
CA LYS A 581 2.76 -16.17 -6.44
C LYS A 581 3.39 -17.00 -7.56
N PRO A 582 4.23 -17.99 -7.25
CA PRO A 582 4.72 -18.92 -8.25
C PRO A 582 3.56 -19.78 -8.77
N LEU A 583 3.60 -20.13 -10.04
CA LEU A 583 2.68 -21.07 -10.67
C LEU A 583 3.36 -22.41 -10.84
N ASN A 584 2.62 -23.48 -10.68
CA ASN A 584 3.11 -24.83 -10.93
C ASN A 584 3.17 -25.05 -12.45
N ASN A 585 4.37 -24.93 -13.00
CA ASN A 585 4.67 -25.21 -14.40
C ASN A 585 5.80 -26.23 -14.46
N ASP A 586 5.67 -27.22 -15.34
CA ASP A 586 6.63 -28.32 -15.51
C ASP A 586 8.03 -27.88 -15.97
N ASP A 587 8.15 -26.62 -16.46
CA ASP A 587 9.41 -26.07 -16.99
C ASP A 587 10.36 -25.55 -15.88
N ILE A 588 9.92 -25.46 -14.62
CA ILE A 588 10.76 -25.09 -13.48
C ILE A 588 11.02 -26.36 -12.66
N GLU A 589 12.27 -26.87 -12.68
CA GLU A 589 12.69 -27.88 -11.71
C GLU A 589 12.52 -27.34 -10.30
N ASP A 590 11.50 -27.82 -9.64
CA ASP A 590 11.21 -27.48 -8.23
C ASP A 590 12.26 -28.19 -7.35
N LYS A 591 13.40 -27.50 -7.13
CA LYS A 591 14.52 -28.01 -6.30
C LYS A 591 14.27 -27.90 -4.81
N GLY A 592 13.02 -27.94 -4.36
CA GLY A 592 12.78 -27.90 -2.92
C GLY A 592 11.33 -28.02 -2.55
N SER A 593 11.08 -28.75 -1.46
CA SER A 593 9.81 -28.81 -0.74
C SER A 593 9.41 -27.49 -0.07
N ASP A 594 9.86 -26.35 -0.58
CA ASP A 594 9.60 -25.05 0.00
C ASP A 594 8.21 -24.55 -0.43
N GLU A 595 7.39 -24.12 0.53
CA GLU A 595 6.04 -23.57 0.32
C GLU A 595 5.99 -22.42 -0.71
N PHE A 596 7.15 -21.79 -1.00
CA PHE A 596 7.28 -20.60 -1.85
C PHE A 596 7.99 -20.88 -3.18
N GLY A 597 8.32 -22.16 -3.50
CA GLY A 597 9.02 -22.52 -4.72
C GLY A 597 10.30 -21.71 -4.94
N PHE A 598 10.58 -21.30 -6.19
CA PHE A 598 11.77 -20.52 -6.54
C PHE A 598 11.85 -19.13 -5.85
N LEU A 599 10.77 -18.63 -5.27
CA LEU A 599 10.73 -17.34 -4.57
C LEU A 599 11.30 -17.40 -3.15
N GLY A 600 11.54 -18.60 -2.58
CA GLY A 600 11.99 -18.77 -1.20
C GLY A 600 13.19 -17.88 -0.82
N PRO A 601 14.33 -17.94 -1.53
CA PRO A 601 15.51 -17.13 -1.21
C PRO A 601 15.26 -15.62 -1.28
N PHE A 602 14.50 -15.15 -2.27
CA PHE A 602 14.15 -13.73 -2.44
C PHE A 602 13.23 -13.23 -1.31
N TYR A 603 12.30 -14.07 -0.89
CA TYR A 603 11.42 -13.75 0.24
C TYR A 603 12.20 -13.66 1.56
N GLN A 604 13.19 -14.51 1.77
CA GLN A 604 14.05 -14.43 2.95
C GLN A 604 14.88 -13.14 2.96
N ASP A 605 15.47 -12.74 1.83
CA ASP A 605 16.18 -11.46 1.70
C ASP A 605 15.24 -10.28 1.92
N PHE A 606 14.03 -10.32 1.34
CA PHE A 606 13.01 -9.30 1.57
C PHE A 606 12.70 -9.14 3.07
N ARG A 607 12.44 -10.24 3.80
CA ARG A 607 12.18 -10.20 5.24
C ARG A 607 13.36 -9.59 6.03
N LEU A 608 14.57 -9.97 5.66
CA LEU A 608 15.78 -9.44 6.27
C LEU A 608 15.92 -7.93 6.08
N ARG A 609 15.72 -7.45 4.87
CA ARG A 609 15.74 -6.01 4.53
C ARG A 609 14.62 -5.26 5.21
N PHE A 610 13.39 -5.77 5.15
CA PHE A 610 12.24 -5.15 5.78
C PHE A 610 12.43 -4.99 7.29
N SER A 611 12.94 -6.03 7.97
CA SER A 611 13.24 -5.95 9.41
C SER A 611 14.27 -4.86 9.78
N ARG A 612 15.21 -4.57 8.86
CA ARG A 612 16.18 -3.47 9.05
C ARG A 612 15.56 -2.10 8.87
N LEU A 613 14.62 -1.98 7.92
CA LEU A 613 13.98 -0.71 7.58
C LEU A 613 12.87 -0.31 8.57
N LEU A 614 12.42 -1.22 9.43
CA LEU A 614 11.39 -0.95 10.43
C LEU A 614 11.81 0.12 11.45
N SER A 615 13.10 0.23 11.77
CA SER A 615 13.60 1.28 12.67
C SER A 615 13.79 2.65 12.01
N GLN A 616 13.68 2.71 10.68
CA GLN A 616 13.95 3.91 9.86
C GLN A 616 12.71 4.29 9.03
N THR A 617 12.70 3.87 7.77
CA THR A 617 11.68 4.24 6.78
C THR A 617 10.27 3.80 7.17
N PHE A 618 10.12 2.65 7.81
CA PHE A 618 8.81 2.09 8.20
C PHE A 618 8.54 2.20 9.70
N ARG A 619 9.22 3.13 10.40
CA ARG A 619 9.06 3.32 11.84
C ARG A 619 7.61 3.65 12.23
N SER A 620 6.91 4.44 11.43
CA SER A 620 5.52 4.83 11.64
C SER A 620 4.49 3.82 11.13
N MET A 621 4.93 2.70 10.53
CA MET A 621 4.01 1.68 10.02
C MET A 621 3.21 1.05 11.17
N GLU A 622 1.91 0.84 10.97
CA GLU A 622 1.05 0.15 11.93
C GLU A 622 1.65 -1.22 12.32
N TYR A 623 1.79 -1.48 13.62
CA TYR A 623 2.43 -2.70 14.12
C TYR A 623 1.74 -4.00 13.62
N LYS A 624 0.41 -3.99 13.46
CA LYS A 624 -0.36 -5.14 12.95
C LYS A 624 0.02 -5.48 11.52
N LEU A 625 0.24 -4.44 10.70
CA LEU A 625 0.69 -4.59 9.32
C LEU A 625 2.13 -5.11 9.28
N ALA A 626 3.03 -4.51 10.06
CA ALA A 626 4.43 -4.96 10.16
C ALA A 626 4.53 -6.42 10.63
N MET A 627 3.73 -6.82 11.62
CA MET A 627 3.60 -8.21 12.08
C MET A 627 3.13 -9.15 10.97
N SER A 628 2.12 -8.72 10.20
CA SER A 628 1.58 -9.54 9.10
C SER A 628 2.61 -9.74 7.97
N ILE A 629 3.47 -8.74 7.72
CA ILE A 629 4.52 -8.81 6.70
C ILE A 629 5.66 -9.74 7.15
N LEU A 630 6.10 -9.64 8.41
CA LEU A 630 7.17 -10.48 8.95
C LEU A 630 6.75 -11.92 9.18
N GLU A 631 5.45 -12.17 9.42
CA GLU A 631 4.88 -13.51 9.72
C GLU A 631 5.73 -14.34 10.69
N PRO A 632 5.97 -13.86 11.91
CA PRO A 632 6.77 -14.63 12.84
C PRO A 632 6.06 -15.93 13.22
N LYS A 633 6.77 -17.05 13.19
CA LYS A 633 6.24 -18.30 13.72
C LYS A 633 6.11 -18.16 15.25
N MET A 634 4.88 -18.18 15.75
CA MET A 634 4.59 -17.99 17.18
C MET A 634 4.72 -19.28 18.00
N LYS A 635 4.67 -20.43 17.34
CA LYS A 635 4.83 -21.75 17.94
C LYS A 635 5.97 -22.46 17.22
N PHE A 636 7.07 -22.63 17.90
CA PHE A 636 8.17 -23.44 17.40
C PHE A 636 8.03 -24.86 17.96
N MET A 637 8.06 -25.86 17.11
CA MET A 637 8.34 -27.22 17.54
C MET A 637 9.81 -27.25 17.99
N GLU A 638 10.09 -27.89 19.14
CA GLU A 638 11.48 -28.15 19.51
C GLU A 638 12.13 -28.92 18.35
N PRO A 639 13.27 -28.46 17.82
CA PRO A 639 13.96 -29.25 16.81
C PRO A 639 14.37 -30.58 17.45
N ASP A 640 13.90 -31.67 16.85
CA ASP A 640 14.45 -33.00 17.16
C ASP A 640 15.97 -32.92 17.02
N SER A 641 16.64 -33.44 18.02
CA SER A 641 18.05 -33.41 18.28
C SER A 641 18.96 -33.74 17.08
N GLY A 642 19.20 -32.70 16.24
CA GLY A 642 20.25 -32.74 15.23
C GLY A 642 21.38 -31.75 15.65
N THR A 643 22.49 -32.28 16.08
CA THR A 643 23.61 -31.59 16.72
C THR A 643 24.39 -30.60 15.85
N SER A 644 24.10 -30.46 14.57
CA SER A 644 24.92 -29.65 13.64
C SER A 644 24.50 -28.17 13.47
N THR A 645 23.38 -27.75 14.05
CA THR A 645 22.88 -26.35 13.91
C THR A 645 23.18 -25.48 15.13
N LEU A 646 23.56 -26.08 16.26
CA LEU A 646 23.79 -25.39 17.52
C LEU A 646 25.09 -24.58 17.53
N ASP A 647 26.20 -25.11 16.99
CA ASP A 647 27.50 -24.42 17.04
C ASP A 647 27.53 -23.13 16.21
N GLY A 648 26.96 -23.12 15.01
CA GLY A 648 26.84 -21.91 14.19
C GLY A 648 25.95 -20.85 14.83
N PHE A 649 24.95 -21.27 15.60
CA PHE A 649 24.01 -20.37 16.26
C PHE A 649 24.61 -19.74 17.54
N VAL A 650 25.36 -20.53 18.34
CA VAL A 650 26.06 -20.04 19.54
C VAL A 650 27.09 -19.00 19.17
N THR A 651 27.85 -19.21 18.10
CA THR A 651 28.82 -18.24 17.58
C THR A 651 28.12 -16.94 17.14
N SER A 652 26.98 -17.06 16.45
CA SER A 652 26.19 -15.91 16.00
C SER A 652 25.59 -15.08 17.16
N ILE A 653 25.21 -15.71 18.28
CA ILE A 653 24.71 -14.98 19.46
C ILE A 653 25.84 -14.25 20.18
N LYS A 654 27.02 -14.88 20.34
CA LYS A 654 28.19 -14.25 20.97
C LYS A 654 28.68 -13.02 20.19
N GLU A 655 28.50 -13.00 18.87
CA GLU A 655 28.80 -11.83 18.04
C GLU A 655 27.78 -10.69 18.21
N VAL A 656 26.56 -11.00 18.63
CA VAL A 656 25.43 -10.03 18.70
C VAL A 656 25.25 -9.46 20.10
N LEU A 657 25.46 -10.25 21.15
CA LEU A 657 25.27 -9.87 22.54
C LEU A 657 26.60 -9.85 23.29
N SER A 658 26.90 -8.72 23.92
CA SER A 658 28.07 -8.60 24.78
C SER A 658 27.86 -9.34 26.11
N PRO A 659 28.95 -9.73 26.83
CA PRO A 659 28.81 -10.30 28.15
C PRO A 659 28.05 -9.39 29.15
N TYR A 660 28.15 -8.10 28.98
CA TYR A 660 27.46 -7.12 29.82
C TYR A 660 25.97 -7.06 29.53
N ASP A 661 25.54 -7.32 28.30
CA ASP A 661 24.11 -7.35 27.92
C ASP A 661 23.38 -8.53 28.56
N LEU A 662 24.06 -9.68 28.64
CA LEU A 662 23.54 -10.85 29.34
C LEU A 662 23.39 -10.61 30.84
N LYS A 663 24.40 -9.93 31.47
CA LYS A 663 24.32 -9.53 32.88
C LYS A 663 23.18 -8.54 33.15
N ARG A 664 22.97 -7.55 32.25
CA ARG A 664 21.85 -6.61 32.35
C ARG A 664 20.51 -7.33 32.17
N LEU A 665 20.45 -8.28 31.25
CA LEU A 665 19.27 -9.08 31.03
C LEU A 665 18.93 -9.94 32.24
N ASP A 666 19.93 -10.58 32.83
CA ASP A 666 19.78 -11.34 34.07
C ASP A 666 19.30 -10.46 35.22
N ALA A 667 19.95 -9.33 35.46
CA ALA A 667 19.54 -8.37 36.49
C ALA A 667 18.07 -7.88 36.27
N TYR A 668 17.70 -7.60 35.04
CA TYR A 668 16.33 -7.17 34.72
C TYR A 668 15.30 -8.29 34.93
N THR A 669 15.61 -9.51 34.49
CA THR A 669 14.70 -10.66 34.65
C THR A 669 14.57 -11.09 36.10
N SER A 670 15.59 -10.84 36.92
CA SER A 670 15.63 -11.06 38.37
C SER A 670 15.02 -9.90 39.18
N ASN A 671 14.49 -8.86 38.52
CA ASN A 671 13.93 -7.63 39.11
C ASN A 671 14.96 -6.83 39.95
N LEU A 672 16.26 -6.94 39.64
CA LEU A 672 17.36 -6.17 40.25
C LEU A 672 17.68 -4.88 39.47
N ALA A 673 17.17 -4.74 38.24
CA ALA A 673 17.34 -3.57 37.39
C ALA A 673 16.02 -3.10 36.82
N ASP A 674 15.86 -1.79 36.60
CA ASP A 674 14.68 -1.21 36.00
C ASP A 674 14.76 -1.24 34.46
N TYR A 675 13.59 -1.09 33.80
CA TYR A 675 13.43 -1.04 32.34
C TYR A 675 14.42 -0.07 31.66
N HIS A 676 14.67 1.08 32.27
CA HIS A 676 15.58 2.09 31.73
C HIS A 676 17.08 1.69 31.73
N MET A 677 17.45 0.65 32.47
CA MET A 677 18.83 0.13 32.50
C MET A 677 19.13 -0.81 31.31
N ILE A 678 18.13 -1.18 30.57
CA ILE A 678 18.28 -2.00 29.39
C ILE A 678 18.33 -1.06 28.20
N ASP A 679 19.45 -0.96 27.51
CA ASP A 679 19.59 -0.31 26.21
C ASP A 679 18.85 -1.14 25.14
N VAL A 680 17.50 -1.14 25.25
CA VAL A 680 16.59 -1.96 24.43
C VAL A 680 16.75 -1.62 22.96
N ASN A 681 17.18 -0.40 22.63
CA ASN A 681 17.06 0.15 21.29
C ASN A 681 18.09 -0.36 20.28
N VAL A 682 19.29 -0.76 20.69
CA VAL A 682 20.34 -1.12 19.72
C VAL A 682 20.66 -2.62 19.75
N GLN A 683 20.76 -3.23 20.89
CA GLN A 683 21.23 -4.60 21.05
C GLN A 683 20.09 -5.61 21.12
N PHE A 684 18.99 -5.28 21.83
CA PHE A 684 17.77 -6.09 21.81
C PHE A 684 17.07 -6.08 20.45
N GLY A 685 17.11 -4.97 19.69
CA GLY A 685 16.66 -4.95 18.32
C GLY A 685 17.31 -6.02 17.46
N ARG A 686 18.58 -6.32 17.68
CA ARG A 686 19.29 -7.42 17.00
C ARG A 686 18.78 -8.80 17.44
N THR A 687 18.55 -9.00 18.72
CA THR A 687 17.97 -10.26 19.24
C THR A 687 16.53 -10.46 18.78
N VAL A 688 15.72 -9.41 18.83
CA VAL A 688 14.34 -9.43 18.31
C VAL A 688 14.32 -9.71 16.81
N LYS A 689 15.28 -9.15 16.06
CA LYS A 689 15.45 -9.45 14.64
C LYS A 689 15.71 -10.94 14.39
N HIS A 690 16.57 -11.57 15.18
CA HIS A 690 16.82 -13.02 15.08
C HIS A 690 15.58 -13.85 15.40
N LEU A 691 14.74 -13.40 16.35
CA LEU A 691 13.45 -14.01 16.59
C LEU A 691 12.55 -13.99 15.33
N TYR A 692 12.41 -12.81 14.71
CA TYR A 692 11.58 -12.65 13.51
C TYR A 692 12.18 -13.30 12.25
N GLN A 693 13.47 -13.65 12.29
CA GLN A 693 14.16 -14.43 11.24
C GLN A 693 14.11 -15.94 11.49
N GLU A 694 13.32 -16.38 12.48
CA GLU A 694 13.18 -17.80 12.85
C GLU A 694 14.49 -18.47 13.33
N LYS A 695 15.47 -17.68 13.75
CA LYS A 695 16.74 -18.16 14.29
C LYS A 695 16.69 -18.46 15.79
N LEU A 696 15.68 -17.91 16.49
CA LEU A 696 15.48 -18.10 17.93
C LEU A 696 14.15 -18.85 18.18
N PRO A 697 14.17 -20.11 18.58
CA PRO A 697 12.96 -20.89 18.84
C PRO A 697 12.36 -20.57 20.23
N VAL A 698 11.86 -19.35 20.39
CA VAL A 698 11.19 -18.91 21.61
C VAL A 698 9.70 -18.69 21.32
N SER A 699 8.83 -19.40 22.02
CA SER A 699 7.38 -19.23 21.86
C SER A 699 6.89 -17.98 22.57
N LEU A 700 6.26 -17.05 21.83
CA LEU A 700 5.71 -15.81 22.35
C LEU A 700 4.19 -15.75 22.09
N SER A 701 3.48 -15.02 22.96
CA SER A 701 2.10 -14.62 22.62
C SER A 701 2.10 -13.51 21.58
N ALA A 702 0.99 -13.33 20.86
CA ALA A 702 0.85 -12.25 19.88
C ALA A 702 1.11 -10.86 20.50
N ALA A 703 0.64 -10.61 21.72
CA ALA A 703 0.89 -9.36 22.45
C ALA A 703 2.38 -9.19 22.76
N GLN A 704 3.06 -10.23 23.26
CA GLN A 704 4.51 -10.19 23.53
C GLN A 704 5.33 -9.92 22.26
N ALA A 705 5.00 -10.58 21.16
CA ALA A 705 5.66 -10.37 19.88
C ALA A 705 5.42 -8.95 19.35
N SER A 706 4.18 -8.43 19.43
CA SER A 706 3.86 -7.08 18.99
C SER A 706 4.60 -6.01 19.80
N ILE A 707 4.68 -6.15 21.13
CA ILE A 707 5.44 -5.24 22.00
C ILE A 707 6.94 -5.26 21.63
N LEU A 708 7.49 -6.46 21.42
CA LEU A 708 8.88 -6.60 20.99
C LEU A 708 9.16 -6.01 19.61
N LEU A 709 8.22 -6.14 18.67
CA LEU A 709 8.33 -5.50 17.37
C LEU A 709 8.37 -3.98 17.51
N CYS A 710 7.42 -3.39 18.25
CA CYS A 710 7.37 -1.94 18.45
C CYS A 710 8.64 -1.41 19.12
N ILE A 711 9.08 -2.02 20.21
CA ILE A 711 10.27 -1.57 20.96
C ILE A 711 11.56 -1.90 20.20
N GLY A 712 11.73 -3.17 19.80
CA GLY A 712 13.01 -3.67 19.31
C GLY A 712 13.27 -3.44 17.84
N LEU A 713 12.23 -3.44 16.97
CA LEU A 713 12.38 -3.25 15.52
C LEU A 713 11.93 -1.87 15.05
N GLN A 714 10.85 -1.32 15.58
CA GLN A 714 10.38 0.01 15.21
C GLN A 714 10.96 1.14 16.06
N ASN A 715 11.68 0.81 17.14
CA ASN A 715 12.25 1.80 18.06
C ASN A 715 11.20 2.81 18.57
N GLN A 716 10.03 2.29 18.95
CA GLN A 716 8.91 3.05 19.49
C GLN A 716 8.97 3.07 21.02
N ASP A 717 8.46 4.13 21.64
CA ASP A 717 8.35 4.25 23.09
C ASP A 717 7.11 3.54 23.65
N VAL A 718 7.05 3.39 24.96
CA VAL A 718 5.93 2.73 25.63
C VAL A 718 4.63 3.51 25.44
N SER A 719 4.70 4.85 25.38
CA SER A 719 3.51 5.71 25.20
C SER A 719 2.87 5.53 23.82
N TYR A 720 3.67 5.27 22.79
CA TYR A 720 3.15 4.87 21.47
C TYR A 720 2.36 3.55 21.58
N ILE A 721 2.93 2.57 22.30
CA ILE A 721 2.31 1.25 22.45
C ILE A 721 1.01 1.33 23.24
N GLU A 722 0.96 2.15 24.32
CA GLU A 722 -0.25 2.43 25.10
C GLU A 722 -1.39 2.91 24.19
N ARG A 723 -1.10 3.89 23.35
CA ARG A 723 -2.06 4.48 22.40
C ARG A 723 -2.54 3.49 21.35
N GLU A 724 -1.61 2.76 20.74
CA GLU A 724 -1.91 1.88 19.60
C GLU A 724 -2.53 0.54 19.99
N MET A 725 -2.16 0.00 21.16
CA MET A 725 -2.68 -1.28 21.63
C MET A 725 -3.82 -1.13 22.64
N GLY A 726 -4.04 0.06 23.19
CA GLY A 726 -5.05 0.29 24.22
C GLY A 726 -4.76 -0.46 25.52
N LEU A 727 -3.47 -0.67 25.85
CA LEU A 727 -3.01 -1.35 27.06
C LEU A 727 -2.37 -0.35 28.00
N GLU A 728 -2.58 -0.52 29.31
CA GLU A 728 -1.91 0.28 30.32
C GLU A 728 -0.40 0.00 30.36
N ARG A 729 0.40 1.02 30.70
CA ARG A 729 1.87 0.94 30.80
C ARG A 729 2.35 -0.25 31.65
N GLN A 730 1.68 -0.51 32.77
CA GLN A 730 2.02 -1.63 33.66
C GLN A 730 1.79 -2.99 32.96
N GLN A 731 0.73 -3.12 32.18
CA GLN A 731 0.43 -4.33 31.43
C GLN A 731 1.47 -4.55 30.34
N ILE A 732 1.87 -3.49 29.60
CA ILE A 732 2.90 -3.56 28.56
C ILE A 732 4.24 -4.02 29.15
N LEU A 733 4.70 -3.39 30.24
CA LEU A 733 5.94 -3.75 30.92
C LEU A 733 5.87 -5.17 31.50
N SER A 734 4.72 -5.60 32.03
CA SER A 734 4.53 -6.98 32.51
C SER A 734 4.63 -8.01 31.37
N GLN A 735 4.10 -7.73 30.19
CA GLN A 735 4.26 -8.62 29.03
C GLN A 735 5.68 -8.59 28.49
N PHE A 736 6.31 -7.43 28.50
CA PHE A 736 7.71 -7.28 28.08
C PHE A 736 8.64 -8.10 28.96
N ILE A 737 8.56 -7.98 30.32
CA ILE A 737 9.42 -8.76 31.23
C ILE A 737 9.16 -10.26 31.08
N LYS A 738 7.93 -10.68 30.85
CA LYS A 738 7.61 -12.11 30.59
C LYS A 738 8.29 -12.62 29.32
N ALA A 739 8.34 -11.78 28.27
CA ALA A 739 9.05 -12.12 27.04
C ALA A 739 10.57 -12.19 27.30
N MET A 740 11.12 -11.22 28.02
CA MET A 740 12.55 -11.19 28.38
C MET A 740 12.96 -12.40 29.21
N LYS A 741 12.14 -12.84 30.19
CA LYS A 741 12.37 -14.06 30.95
C LYS A 741 12.44 -15.31 30.07
N LYS A 742 11.63 -15.38 29.01
CA LYS A 742 11.69 -16.48 28.04
C LYS A 742 12.99 -16.47 27.25
N PHE A 743 13.45 -15.29 26.84
CA PHE A 743 14.73 -15.14 26.14
C PHE A 743 15.90 -15.51 27.06
N HIS A 744 15.94 -14.97 28.26
CA HIS A 744 16.98 -15.28 29.23
C HIS A 744 17.07 -16.80 29.49
N LYS A 745 15.95 -17.45 29.79
CA LYS A 745 15.88 -18.89 29.99
C LYS A 745 16.41 -19.69 28.80
N TYR A 746 16.14 -19.23 27.57
CA TYR A 746 16.63 -19.89 26.37
C TYR A 746 18.14 -19.72 26.22
N LEU A 747 18.65 -18.51 26.42
CA LEU A 747 20.08 -18.20 26.34
C LEU A 747 20.87 -18.92 27.43
N ASP A 748 20.36 -18.97 28.66
CA ASP A 748 20.97 -19.71 29.78
C ASP A 748 21.02 -21.21 29.50
N ARG A 749 19.97 -21.80 28.92
CA ARG A 749 19.96 -23.19 28.48
C ARG A 749 21.04 -23.50 27.43
N ILE A 750 21.27 -22.58 26.50
CA ILE A 750 22.33 -22.74 25.49
C ILE A 750 23.70 -22.64 26.15
N ALA A 751 23.93 -21.65 27.00
CA ALA A 751 25.18 -21.48 27.72
C ALA A 751 25.48 -22.69 28.63
N SER A 752 24.47 -23.22 29.33
CA SER A 752 24.60 -24.42 30.13
C SER A 752 25.00 -25.65 29.32
N LYS A 753 24.37 -25.85 28.15
CA LYS A 753 24.74 -26.95 27.25
C LYS A 753 26.15 -26.83 26.67
N GLU A 754 26.60 -25.60 26.39
CA GLU A 754 27.99 -25.36 25.96
C GLU A 754 28.99 -25.71 27.07
N ILE A 755 28.69 -25.30 28.30
CA ILE A 755 29.50 -25.65 29.47
C ILE A 755 29.48 -27.19 29.66
N GLU A 756 28.31 -27.82 29.59
CA GLU A 756 28.21 -29.29 29.69
C GLU A 756 29.03 -30.03 28.62
N SER A 757 29.04 -29.48 27.38
CA SER A 757 29.83 -30.06 26.28
C SER A 757 31.34 -29.87 26.45
N SER A 758 31.77 -28.83 27.16
CA SER A 758 33.17 -28.51 27.42
C SER A 758 33.69 -29.21 28.69
N LEU A 759 32.81 -29.68 29.56
CA LEU A 759 33.21 -30.45 30.73
C LEU A 759 33.72 -31.83 30.30
N PRO A 760 34.87 -32.28 30.87
CA PRO A 760 35.34 -33.64 30.60
C PRO A 760 34.28 -34.65 31.08
N ARG A 761 33.85 -35.53 30.17
CA ARG A 761 32.94 -36.62 30.54
C ARG A 761 33.59 -37.43 31.64
N LEU A 762 32.95 -37.48 32.82
CA LEU A 762 33.35 -38.40 33.86
C LEU A 762 33.31 -39.79 33.22
N SER A 763 34.50 -40.39 33.07
CA SER A 763 34.54 -41.82 32.71
C SER A 763 33.81 -42.60 33.80
N GLU A 764 32.85 -43.45 33.46
CA GLU A 764 32.27 -44.38 34.42
C GLU A 764 33.40 -45.20 35.01
N ILE A 765 33.72 -44.93 36.25
CA ILE A 765 34.64 -45.76 37.00
C ILE A 765 33.85 -47.03 37.31
N ALA A 766 34.14 -48.08 36.59
CA ALA A 766 33.69 -49.41 36.97
C ALA A 766 34.29 -49.75 38.35
N ILE A 767 33.47 -49.64 39.39
CA ILE A 767 33.85 -50.04 40.71
C ILE A 767 33.87 -51.57 40.78
N GLU A 768 35.02 -52.18 40.52
CA GLU A 768 35.21 -53.59 40.86
C GLU A 768 35.38 -53.69 42.37
N PRO A 769 34.69 -54.65 43.05
CA PRO A 769 34.82 -54.83 44.47
C PRO A 769 36.26 -55.32 44.80
N THR A 770 37.10 -54.46 45.27
CA THR A 770 38.47 -54.73 45.70
C THR A 770 38.44 -55.44 47.08
N LYS A 771 39.25 -56.43 47.23
CA LYS A 771 39.41 -57.17 48.50
C LYS A 771 40.25 -56.40 49.55
N VAL A 772 40.44 -55.09 49.33
CA VAL A 772 41.23 -54.21 50.15
C VAL A 772 40.30 -53.46 51.11
N SER A 773 40.75 -53.30 52.37
CA SER A 773 39.90 -52.54 53.32
C SER A 773 39.75 -51.07 52.91
N MET A 774 38.59 -50.47 53.22
CA MET A 774 38.26 -49.13 52.86
C MET A 774 39.30 -48.08 53.29
N GLU A 775 39.99 -48.33 54.43
CA GLU A 775 41.05 -47.47 54.89
C GLU A 775 42.35 -47.55 54.04
N GLN A 776 42.69 -48.74 53.55
CA GLN A 776 43.85 -48.93 52.66
C GLN A 776 43.61 -48.40 51.27
N ASP A 777 42.36 -48.42 50.79
CA ASP A 777 41.97 -47.87 49.49
C ASP A 777 41.93 -46.33 49.50
N LEU A 778 41.48 -45.75 50.61
CA LEU A 778 41.53 -44.32 50.84
C LEU A 778 42.98 -43.80 50.98
N GLU A 779 43.82 -44.55 51.62
CA GLU A 779 45.25 -44.19 51.76
C GLU A 779 45.99 -44.25 50.40
N LYS A 780 45.65 -45.22 49.59
CA LYS A 780 46.21 -45.41 48.26
C LYS A 780 45.68 -44.33 47.27
N ALA A 781 44.39 -44.00 47.33
CA ALA A 781 43.79 -42.93 46.55
C ALA A 781 44.35 -41.55 46.95
N ALA A 782 44.61 -41.32 48.26
CA ALA A 782 45.19 -40.08 48.73
C ALA A 782 46.68 -39.95 48.29
N ARG A 783 47.45 -41.04 48.31
CA ARG A 783 48.86 -41.03 47.81
C ARG A 783 48.87 -40.86 46.26
N GLN A 784 47.92 -41.40 45.55
CA GLN A 784 47.83 -41.26 44.11
C GLN A 784 47.40 -39.82 43.71
N ALA A 785 46.45 -39.21 44.40
CA ALA A 785 46.06 -37.84 44.23
C ALA A 785 47.18 -36.84 44.57
N GLU A 786 48.02 -37.13 45.65
CA GLU A 786 49.20 -36.34 45.93
C GLU A 786 50.28 -36.47 44.85
N ALA A 787 50.44 -37.65 44.26
CA ALA A 787 51.43 -37.90 43.21
C ALA A 787 50.97 -37.19 41.88
N ASP A 788 49.70 -37.26 41.55
CA ASP A 788 49.11 -36.60 40.37
C ASP A 788 49.16 -35.05 40.53
N MET A 789 48.88 -34.55 41.75
CA MET A 789 49.05 -33.13 42.04
C MET A 789 50.51 -32.68 41.95
N LYS A 790 51.45 -33.55 42.37
CA LYS A 790 52.89 -33.24 42.24
C LYS A 790 53.42 -33.34 40.84
N SER A 791 52.79 -34.19 39.98
CA SER A 791 53.09 -34.25 38.54
C SER A 791 52.54 -33.07 37.76
N ASP A 792 51.31 -32.65 38.06
CA ASP A 792 50.68 -31.48 37.44
C ASP A 792 51.36 -30.16 37.85
N LEU A 793 51.83 -30.06 39.09
CA LEU A 793 52.62 -28.91 39.54
C LEU A 793 54.01 -28.85 38.89
N LYS A 794 54.57 -29.96 38.43
CA LYS A 794 55.89 -29.96 37.74
C LYS A 794 55.76 -29.51 36.27
N GLY A 795 54.56 -29.59 35.71
CA GLY A 795 54.32 -29.15 34.33
C GLY A 795 53.97 -27.66 34.15
N VAL A 796 53.70 -26.96 35.24
CA VAL A 796 53.13 -25.58 35.17
C VAL A 796 54.04 -24.49 35.76
N MET A 797 55.17 -24.82 36.42
CA MET A 797 56.03 -23.80 36.98
C MET A 797 57.43 -23.88 36.40
N ASP A 798 57.89 -22.78 35.84
CA ASP A 798 59.23 -22.51 35.36
C ASP A 798 60.19 -22.59 36.54
N PRO A 799 61.31 -23.32 36.45
CA PRO A 799 62.32 -23.48 37.59
C PRO A 799 62.90 -22.18 38.14
N GLU A 800 62.99 -21.14 37.34
CA GLU A 800 63.48 -19.84 37.70
C GLU A 800 62.55 -19.05 38.66
N LEU A 801 61.26 -19.32 38.65
CA LEU A 801 60.29 -18.70 39.56
C LEU A 801 60.29 -19.32 40.94
N LEU A 802 60.64 -20.59 41.05
CA LEU A 802 60.76 -21.32 42.33
C LEU A 802 62.02 -20.89 43.16
N GLU A 803 63.08 -20.48 42.50
CA GLU A 803 64.29 -19.94 43.18
C GLU A 803 64.04 -18.57 43.78
N GLN A 804 63.22 -17.73 43.19
CA GLN A 804 62.84 -16.41 43.71
C GLN A 804 62.01 -16.49 45.00
N TYR A 805 61.25 -17.51 45.22
CA TYR A 805 60.42 -17.71 46.42
C TYR A 805 61.21 -18.46 47.55
N ALA A 806 62.22 -19.20 47.23
CA ALA A 806 63.06 -19.92 48.21
C ALA A 806 64.02 -19.02 48.96
N ASN A 807 64.39 -17.86 48.40
CA ASN A 807 65.40 -16.97 48.99
C ASN A 807 64.83 -15.80 49.83
N GLY A 808 63.51 -15.69 49.97
CA GLY A 808 62.87 -14.58 50.70
C GLY A 808 62.53 -14.78 52.12
N GLY A 809 63.06 -15.83 52.83
CA GLY A 809 62.63 -16.19 54.18
C GLY A 809 63.65 -16.58 55.13
N LYS A 810 64.67 -15.77 55.28
CA LYS A 810 65.59 -15.85 56.49
C LYS A 810 65.68 -14.52 57.18
N LYS A 811 64.91 -14.33 58.28
CA LYS A 811 65.37 -13.69 59.54
C LYS A 811 64.31 -13.84 60.61
N SER A 812 64.83 -14.46 61.74
CA SER A 812 64.48 -14.35 63.13
C SER A 812 63.04 -14.53 63.62
N SER A 813 62.73 -15.23 64.61
CA SER A 813 63.32 -15.78 65.82
C SER A 813 62.24 -16.49 66.62
N LYS A 814 62.72 -17.60 67.28
CA LYS A 814 62.22 -18.18 68.53
C LYS A 814 60.82 -17.94 69.03
N SER A 815 60.10 -19.03 69.22
CA SER A 815 59.64 -19.65 70.43
C SER A 815 58.16 -20.07 70.45
N LYS A 816 58.06 -21.27 70.92
CA LYS A 816 56.93 -21.89 71.66
C LYS A 816 55.65 -22.35 70.94
N THR A 817 55.69 -23.69 70.93
CA THR A 817 54.69 -24.61 71.46
C THR A 817 53.22 -24.65 70.81
N ASP A 818 53.05 -25.83 70.29
CA ASP A 818 51.86 -26.67 70.39
C ASP A 818 50.49 -26.12 69.96
N ASN A 819 49.87 -26.94 69.12
CA ASN A 819 48.44 -26.92 68.70
C ASN A 819 48.06 -25.96 67.58
N ASP A 820 48.41 -26.33 66.38
CA ASP A 820 47.62 -25.84 65.27
C ASP A 820 47.74 -26.68 63.98
N SER A 821 47.48 -27.98 64.08
CA SER A 821 47.40 -28.82 62.90
C SER A 821 45.94 -28.86 62.24
N GLY A 822 44.97 -28.37 62.99
CA GLY A 822 43.58 -28.30 62.51
C GLY A 822 43.24 -27.07 61.60
N ARG A 823 43.78 -25.91 62.03
CA ARG A 823 43.48 -24.61 61.34
C ARG A 823 44.19 -24.45 60.00
N LYS A 824 45.33 -25.12 59.79
CA LYS A 824 46.02 -25.10 58.49
C LYS A 824 45.31 -25.94 57.42
N ARG A 825 44.49 -26.95 57.78
CA ARG A 825 43.72 -27.73 56.85
C ARG A 825 42.42 -27.00 56.40
N GLU A 826 41.74 -26.27 57.28
CA GLU A 826 40.59 -25.44 56.95
C GLU A 826 41.01 -24.29 56.08
N ASN A 827 42.04 -23.55 56.31
CA ASN A 827 42.51 -22.45 55.49
C ASN A 827 43.00 -22.90 54.06
N ALA A 828 43.50 -24.13 53.94
CA ALA A 828 43.87 -24.69 52.63
C ALA A 828 42.68 -25.15 51.82
N MET A 829 41.63 -25.63 52.47
CA MET A 829 40.39 -25.97 51.84
C MET A 829 39.60 -24.72 51.42
N GLU A 830 39.52 -23.72 52.29
CA GLU A 830 38.87 -22.45 52.00
C GLU A 830 39.56 -21.68 50.86
N MET A 831 40.89 -21.69 50.80
CA MET A 831 41.66 -21.12 49.67
C MET A 831 41.53 -21.95 48.37
N ALA A 832 41.29 -23.27 48.51
CA ALA A 832 41.02 -24.12 47.34
C ALA A 832 39.61 -23.92 46.83
N GLU A 833 38.63 -23.74 47.71
CA GLU A 833 37.23 -23.38 47.30
C GLU A 833 37.17 -21.98 46.71
N GLU A 834 37.88 -20.96 47.29
CA GLU A 834 37.96 -19.63 46.66
C GLU A 834 38.64 -19.66 45.27
N ARG A 835 39.64 -20.53 45.06
CA ARG A 835 40.27 -20.69 43.74
C ARG A 835 39.41 -21.43 42.75
N VAL A 836 38.58 -22.36 43.17
CA VAL A 836 37.59 -23.04 42.32
C VAL A 836 36.47 -22.09 41.99
N VAL A 837 35.98 -21.31 42.93
CA VAL A 837 34.96 -20.26 42.71
C VAL A 837 35.53 -19.15 41.84
N SER A 838 36.77 -18.71 42.02
CA SER A 838 37.42 -17.73 41.15
C SER A 838 37.66 -18.23 39.72
N LYS A 839 38.01 -19.54 39.53
CA LYS A 839 38.09 -20.15 38.21
C LYS A 839 36.76 -20.34 37.57
N LEU A 840 35.70 -20.66 38.30
CA LEU A 840 34.31 -20.73 37.83
C LEU A 840 33.79 -19.33 37.43
N ILE A 841 34.16 -18.29 38.18
CA ILE A 841 33.87 -16.90 37.86
C ILE A 841 34.65 -16.46 36.61
N HIS A 842 35.90 -16.90 36.45
CA HIS A 842 36.71 -16.59 35.27
C HIS A 842 36.24 -17.35 34.03
N LEU A 843 35.80 -18.60 34.18
CA LEU A 843 35.14 -19.36 33.09
C LEU A 843 33.74 -18.82 32.76
N LYS A 844 32.97 -18.38 33.76
CA LYS A 844 31.74 -17.60 33.50
C LYS A 844 32.06 -16.27 32.80
N GLY A 845 33.22 -15.64 33.09
CA GLY A 845 33.67 -14.42 32.42
C GLY A 845 34.15 -14.60 30.97
N ILE A 846 34.50 -15.82 30.55
CA ILE A 846 34.91 -16.12 29.16
C ILE A 846 33.70 -16.55 28.32
N ILE A 847 32.63 -16.99 28.98
CA ILE A 847 31.36 -17.39 28.33
C ILE A 847 30.36 -16.23 28.30
N THR A 848 30.56 -15.25 29.08
CA THR A 848 29.92 -13.95 29.00
C THR A 848 30.87 -12.97 28.32
#